data_3ddf46ddf15f4e143d6c81d6d36a989a
#
_entry.id   3ddf46ddf15f4e143d6c81d6d36a989a
#
_cell.length_a   1.000
_cell.length_b   1.000
_cell.length_c   1.000
_cell.angle_alpha   90.00
_cell.angle_beta   90.00
_cell.angle_gamma   90.00
#
_symmetry.space_group_name_H-M   'P 1'
#
loop_
_entity.id
_entity.type
_entity.pdbx_description
1 polymer ?
#
loop_
_entity_poly.entity_id
_entity_poly.type
_entity_poly.pdbx_seq_one_letter_code
_entity_poly.pdbx_strand_id
1 'polypeptide(L)'
;MAGESPQLVSTPTGAVFLSYASQDAEAAQRICEALRAAGIEVWFDQSELRGGDAWDRQIREQIHYCRLFMPIVSAHTEARIEGYFRREWKLAVDRTHDLSERVAFLVPVVIDSTSEQKADVPDAFRHVQWTRLPGGETPPAFIARVRRLLSPEPRSARAAATAMPPGFTAGQTPSGSVPAPSRFKLAFWAIGAVLASALGYVAVDNFRISKTTVTQRPAAQVSKSLAVLPFINVSGSKEQDYLGDGIAAEVGALLGKLPGVRVVGLRSSSQLQARSDDPRTIGEKLGVSYFIDGSVQRSAEVIHVTAQLIEARDGVQRWSDVYDRPLNDVIRVQDEIASNVARVLQVDARDKIGSPAAVRNASAYDLYLRGLHGLDNETRADCEEAVAHFQGALQIDPEFAEAAAALATVYWIMGEQDWLPPREAFEKARQAAQSAIKLKPKLGTAHAALAEVHLLYDWDWVAAEREADLAINLGAGAEGLKARARVAATFAQWGLATQLLRSALATDPLDPMIHMNLGYMVALRSGRFAEAAAETKRTLELSPDYGSALYLHGVALLLQNQLNDALATMKQARVDDSRPEGLAIVFFAMGKKAESDAAVERAIAQDGESWPYGIATILAFRHETDKAMVWLERAYAQRDSSMYMIKGEPLFRSIESDSRYKAILRRMNLPE
;
A
#
# COMPACT_ATOMS: atom_id res chain seq x y z
N MET A 1 -36.51 -32.04 -18.77
CA MET A 1 -35.07 -32.21 -18.63
C MET A 1 -34.58 -30.99 -17.85
N ALA A 2 -34.27 -31.22 -16.60
CA ALA A 2 -33.88 -30.18 -15.65
C ALA A 2 -32.44 -29.81 -15.91
N GLY A 3 -32.16 -28.50 -16.08
CA GLY A 3 -30.84 -27.97 -16.22
C GLY A 3 -30.18 -27.84 -14.83
N GLU A 4 -29.05 -28.48 -14.67
CA GLU A 4 -28.20 -28.33 -13.48
C GLU A 4 -27.62 -26.93 -13.41
N SER A 5 -27.89 -26.26 -12.30
CA SER A 5 -27.25 -24.99 -11.93
C SER A 5 -25.77 -25.22 -11.59
N PRO A 6 -24.83 -24.37 -12.00
CA PRO A 6 -23.43 -24.50 -11.59
C PRO A 6 -23.31 -24.23 -10.10
N GLN A 7 -22.77 -25.18 -9.37
CA GLN A 7 -22.44 -25.06 -7.95
C GLN A 7 -21.40 -23.94 -7.75
N LEU A 8 -21.73 -22.98 -6.90
CA LEU A 8 -20.82 -21.99 -6.35
C LEU A 8 -19.67 -22.71 -5.60
N VAL A 9 -18.48 -22.67 -6.15
CA VAL A 9 -17.25 -23.14 -5.48
C VAL A 9 -16.97 -22.18 -4.34
N SER A 10 -17.24 -22.64 -3.11
CA SER A 10 -16.83 -21.92 -1.89
C SER A 10 -15.31 -21.82 -1.83
N THR A 11 -14.77 -20.66 -1.52
CA THR A 11 -13.33 -20.43 -1.31
C THR A 11 -12.88 -21.25 -0.09
N PRO A 12 -12.00 -22.27 -0.26
CA PRO A 12 -11.61 -23.15 0.84
C PRO A 12 -10.53 -22.52 1.71
N THR A 13 -10.88 -22.10 2.90
CA THR A 13 -9.92 -21.74 3.94
C THR A 13 -9.42 -23.01 4.62
N GLY A 14 -8.30 -23.58 4.13
CA GLY A 14 -7.68 -24.72 4.77
C GLY A 14 -7.18 -25.86 3.85
N ALA A 15 -7.27 -25.68 2.53
CA ALA A 15 -6.90 -26.69 1.54
C ALA A 15 -5.38 -26.91 1.39
N VAL A 16 -5.02 -28.07 0.89
CA VAL A 16 -3.68 -28.37 0.36
C VAL A 16 -3.63 -27.94 -1.10
N PHE A 17 -2.63 -27.13 -1.47
CA PHE A 17 -2.35 -26.81 -2.88
C PHE A 17 -1.35 -27.81 -3.44
N LEU A 18 -1.69 -28.52 -4.51
CA LEU A 18 -0.83 -29.50 -5.16
C LEU A 18 -0.26 -28.93 -6.46
N SER A 19 1.06 -28.72 -6.51
CA SER A 19 1.77 -28.17 -7.67
C SER A 19 2.61 -29.23 -8.35
N TYR A 20 2.46 -29.38 -9.68
CA TYR A 20 3.10 -30.47 -10.43
C TYR A 20 3.38 -30.07 -11.90
N ALA A 21 4.32 -30.78 -12.54
CA ALA A 21 4.50 -30.69 -13.99
C ALA A 21 3.43 -31.54 -14.72
N SER A 22 2.99 -31.13 -15.89
CA SER A 22 1.93 -31.83 -16.65
C SER A 22 2.19 -33.30 -16.90
N GLN A 23 3.46 -33.67 -17.06
CA GLN A 23 3.88 -35.06 -17.23
C GLN A 23 3.64 -35.93 -15.98
N ASP A 24 3.51 -35.28 -14.81
CA ASP A 24 3.31 -35.95 -13.52
C ASP A 24 1.83 -35.95 -13.10
N ALA A 25 0.91 -35.55 -13.98
CA ALA A 25 -0.53 -35.41 -13.70
C ALA A 25 -1.15 -36.67 -13.11
N GLU A 26 -0.78 -37.86 -13.58
CA GLU A 26 -1.32 -39.14 -13.11
C GLU A 26 -0.90 -39.46 -11.67
N ALA A 27 0.35 -39.18 -11.30
CA ALA A 27 0.85 -39.34 -9.93
C ALA A 27 0.23 -38.28 -9.00
N ALA A 28 0.11 -37.04 -9.47
CA ALA A 28 -0.54 -35.94 -8.76
C ALA A 28 -2.01 -36.23 -8.47
N GLN A 29 -2.74 -36.81 -9.45
CA GLN A 29 -4.12 -37.21 -9.30
C GLN A 29 -4.29 -38.30 -8.24
N ARG A 30 -3.42 -39.32 -8.22
CA ARG A 30 -3.43 -40.37 -7.17
C ARG A 30 -3.26 -39.78 -5.76
N ILE A 31 -2.33 -38.84 -5.59
CA ILE A 31 -2.12 -38.15 -4.31
C ILE A 31 -3.36 -37.34 -3.95
N CYS A 32 -3.93 -36.59 -4.90
CA CYS A 32 -5.13 -35.80 -4.71
C CYS A 32 -6.33 -36.67 -4.25
N GLU A 33 -6.59 -37.77 -4.94
CA GLU A 33 -7.68 -38.68 -4.63
C GLU A 33 -7.52 -39.32 -3.24
N ALA A 34 -6.31 -39.76 -2.88
CA ALA A 34 -6.03 -40.33 -1.57
C ALA A 34 -6.24 -39.31 -0.44
N LEU A 35 -5.81 -38.06 -0.61
CA LEU A 35 -6.04 -37.01 0.37
C LEU A 35 -7.52 -36.62 0.49
N ARG A 36 -8.23 -36.52 -0.65
CA ARG A 36 -9.68 -36.24 -0.67
C ARG A 36 -10.50 -37.36 -0.06
N ALA A 37 -10.17 -38.62 -0.33
CA ALA A 37 -10.78 -39.78 0.30
C ALA A 37 -10.58 -39.80 1.83
N ALA A 38 -9.52 -39.17 2.29
CA ALA A 38 -9.26 -38.97 3.71
C ALA A 38 -9.93 -37.71 4.31
N GLY A 39 -10.80 -37.01 3.56
CA GLY A 39 -11.50 -35.80 4.01
C GLY A 39 -10.61 -34.56 4.08
N ILE A 40 -9.49 -34.54 3.37
CA ILE A 40 -8.60 -33.40 3.25
C ILE A 40 -8.98 -32.66 1.96
N GLU A 41 -9.21 -31.36 2.07
CA GLU A 41 -9.49 -30.53 0.92
C GLU A 41 -8.20 -30.28 0.12
N VAL A 42 -8.23 -30.57 -1.19
CA VAL A 42 -7.07 -30.42 -2.07
C VAL A 42 -7.46 -29.59 -3.28
N TRP A 43 -6.74 -28.51 -3.50
CA TRP A 43 -6.78 -27.78 -4.74
C TRP A 43 -5.84 -28.45 -5.75
N PHE A 44 -6.42 -28.92 -6.84
CA PHE A 44 -5.75 -29.66 -7.90
C PHE A 44 -6.36 -29.25 -9.24
N ASP A 45 -5.56 -28.68 -10.12
CA ASP A 45 -6.03 -28.23 -11.42
C ASP A 45 -5.58 -29.19 -12.53
N GLN A 46 -6.53 -29.65 -13.32
CA GLN A 46 -6.31 -30.50 -14.51
C GLN A 46 -6.21 -29.70 -15.82
N SER A 47 -6.40 -28.38 -15.80
CA SER A 47 -6.57 -27.56 -17.01
C SER A 47 -5.30 -26.77 -17.39
N GLU A 48 -4.16 -27.42 -17.60
CA GLU A 48 -2.94 -26.76 -18.12
C GLU A 48 -3.11 -26.06 -19.50
N LEU A 49 -4.26 -26.15 -20.14
CA LEU A 49 -4.45 -25.77 -21.54
C LEU A 49 -5.20 -24.44 -21.77
N ARG A 50 -5.55 -23.70 -20.73
CA ARG A 50 -6.22 -22.41 -20.90
C ARG A 50 -5.54 -21.31 -20.07
N GLY A 51 -4.38 -20.87 -20.54
CA GLY A 51 -3.72 -19.69 -20.00
C GLY A 51 -4.57 -18.43 -20.21
N GLY A 52 -4.68 -17.62 -19.16
CA GLY A 52 -5.31 -16.29 -19.17
C GLY A 52 -5.22 -15.65 -17.80
N ASP A 53 -5.22 -14.32 -17.73
CA ASP A 53 -5.02 -13.52 -16.51
C ASP A 53 -5.98 -13.86 -15.34
N ALA A 54 -7.19 -14.35 -15.64
CA ALA A 54 -8.16 -14.80 -14.65
C ALA A 54 -7.65 -16.04 -13.90
N TRP A 55 -6.97 -16.95 -14.59
CA TRP A 55 -6.42 -18.18 -14.05
C TRP A 55 -5.17 -17.94 -13.20
N ASP A 56 -4.26 -17.07 -13.63
CA ASP A 56 -3.11 -16.62 -12.87
C ASP A 56 -3.49 -15.96 -11.54
N ARG A 57 -4.59 -15.22 -11.52
CA ARG A 57 -5.13 -14.61 -10.29
C ARG A 57 -5.66 -15.67 -9.35
N GLN A 58 -6.40 -16.63 -9.86
CA GLN A 58 -6.97 -17.74 -9.09
C GLN A 58 -5.88 -18.59 -8.45
N ILE A 59 -4.81 -18.92 -9.18
CA ILE A 59 -3.65 -19.64 -8.63
C ILE A 59 -2.99 -18.84 -7.51
N ARG A 60 -2.74 -17.54 -7.70
CA ARG A 60 -2.16 -16.69 -6.64
C ARG A 60 -3.04 -16.67 -5.39
N GLU A 61 -4.35 -16.53 -5.57
CA GLU A 61 -5.30 -16.57 -4.47
C GLU A 61 -5.28 -17.93 -3.76
N GLN A 62 -5.31 -19.03 -4.50
CA GLN A 62 -5.29 -20.37 -3.92
C GLN A 62 -3.96 -20.66 -3.18
N ILE A 63 -2.81 -20.27 -3.74
CA ILE A 63 -1.51 -20.38 -3.06
C ILE A 63 -1.49 -19.47 -1.82
N HIS A 64 -2.09 -18.28 -1.89
CA HIS A 64 -2.16 -17.36 -0.75
C HIS A 64 -3.04 -17.87 0.39
N TYR A 65 -4.13 -18.57 0.10
CA TYR A 65 -5.08 -19.05 1.12
C TYR A 65 -4.91 -20.50 1.52
N CYS A 66 -4.15 -21.32 0.76
CA CYS A 66 -3.95 -22.73 1.12
C CYS A 66 -3.21 -22.87 2.46
N ARG A 67 -3.52 -23.91 3.21
CA ARG A 67 -2.87 -24.19 4.50
C ARG A 67 -1.51 -24.86 4.33
N LEU A 68 -1.37 -25.70 3.30
CA LEU A 68 -0.14 -26.39 2.94
C LEU A 68 0.07 -26.28 1.43
N PHE A 69 1.32 -26.06 1.04
CA PHE A 69 1.76 -26.11 -0.36
C PHE A 69 2.59 -27.38 -0.57
N MET A 70 2.17 -28.21 -1.51
CA MET A 70 2.76 -29.51 -1.80
C MET A 70 3.32 -29.56 -3.22
N PRO A 71 4.60 -29.18 -3.43
CA PRO A 71 5.23 -29.32 -4.73
C PRO A 71 5.61 -30.78 -5.00
N ILE A 72 5.26 -31.27 -6.19
CA ILE A 72 5.72 -32.57 -6.69
C ILE A 72 7.02 -32.36 -7.43
N VAL A 73 8.06 -33.07 -6.99
CA VAL A 73 9.40 -33.04 -7.56
C VAL A 73 9.66 -34.38 -8.27
N SER A 74 10.13 -34.32 -9.51
CA SER A 74 10.36 -35.47 -10.36
C SER A 74 11.48 -35.23 -11.39
N ALA A 75 11.88 -36.23 -12.11
CA ALA A 75 12.76 -36.10 -13.27
C ALA A 75 12.16 -35.17 -14.35
N HIS A 76 10.82 -35.08 -14.44
CA HIS A 76 10.16 -34.16 -15.37
C HIS A 76 10.29 -32.70 -14.92
N THR A 77 10.18 -32.42 -13.61
CA THR A 77 10.42 -31.06 -13.09
C THR A 77 11.88 -30.65 -13.22
N GLU A 78 12.83 -31.59 -13.15
CA GLU A 78 14.24 -31.36 -13.37
C GLU A 78 14.56 -31.01 -14.83
N ALA A 79 13.94 -31.74 -15.76
CA ALA A 79 14.19 -31.56 -17.20
C ALA A 79 13.61 -30.25 -17.77
N ARG A 80 12.68 -29.61 -17.08
CA ARG A 80 11.98 -28.39 -17.55
C ARG A 80 12.54 -27.14 -16.87
N ILE A 81 13.24 -26.33 -17.63
CA ILE A 81 13.74 -25.01 -17.18
C ILE A 81 12.58 -24.02 -17.00
N GLU A 82 11.49 -24.17 -17.77
CA GLU A 82 10.30 -23.32 -17.75
C GLU A 82 9.02 -24.15 -17.57
N GLY A 83 8.01 -23.56 -16.89
CA GLY A 83 6.71 -24.18 -16.69
C GLY A 83 5.89 -23.49 -15.61
N TYR A 84 4.57 -23.67 -15.62
CA TYR A 84 3.66 -23.07 -14.65
C TYR A 84 4.02 -23.46 -13.21
N PHE A 85 4.40 -24.71 -12.95
CA PHE A 85 4.82 -25.16 -11.64
C PHE A 85 6.01 -24.37 -11.07
N ARG A 86 6.96 -23.90 -11.91
CA ARG A 86 8.08 -23.03 -11.48
C ARG A 86 7.58 -21.69 -10.95
N ARG A 87 6.52 -21.14 -11.56
CA ARG A 87 5.88 -19.90 -11.12
C ARG A 87 5.12 -20.11 -9.81
N GLU A 88 4.40 -21.21 -9.68
CA GLU A 88 3.72 -21.61 -8.43
C GLU A 88 4.73 -21.81 -7.29
N TRP A 89 5.86 -22.45 -7.57
CA TRP A 89 6.95 -22.63 -6.59
C TRP A 89 7.52 -21.30 -6.11
N LYS A 90 7.71 -20.35 -7.02
CA LYS A 90 8.15 -18.99 -6.67
C LYS A 90 7.13 -18.29 -5.77
N LEU A 91 5.85 -18.32 -6.12
CA LEU A 91 4.78 -17.74 -5.31
C LEU A 91 4.67 -18.39 -3.91
N ALA A 92 4.88 -19.70 -3.83
CA ALA A 92 4.91 -20.42 -2.55
C ALA A 92 6.11 -20.02 -1.69
N VAL A 93 7.29 -19.82 -2.29
CA VAL A 93 8.49 -19.32 -1.59
C VAL A 93 8.26 -17.91 -1.09
N ASP A 94 7.75 -17.02 -1.94
CA ASP A 94 7.42 -15.65 -1.54
C ASP A 94 6.50 -15.65 -0.31
N ARG A 95 5.50 -16.53 -0.29
CA ARG A 95 4.59 -16.65 0.86
C ARG A 95 5.26 -17.20 2.13
N THR A 96 6.32 -18.02 2.03
CA THR A 96 7.02 -18.47 3.25
C THR A 96 7.66 -17.34 4.04
N HIS A 97 8.00 -16.23 3.37
CA HIS A 97 8.53 -15.03 4.04
C HIS A 97 7.47 -14.31 4.89
N ASP A 98 6.19 -14.49 4.57
CA ASP A 98 5.06 -13.90 5.32
C ASP A 98 4.60 -14.80 6.49
N LEU A 99 5.11 -16.03 6.59
CA LEU A 99 4.73 -17.00 7.60
C LEU A 99 5.80 -17.11 8.70
N SER A 100 5.34 -17.26 9.96
CA SER A 100 6.26 -17.58 11.06
C SER A 100 6.98 -18.92 10.77
N GLU A 101 8.29 -19.01 11.06
CA GLU A 101 9.09 -20.23 10.94
C GLU A 101 8.50 -21.46 11.68
N ARG A 102 7.54 -21.23 12.58
CA ARG A 102 6.83 -22.27 13.33
C ARG A 102 5.66 -22.88 12.59
N VAL A 103 5.29 -22.33 11.42
CA VAL A 103 4.16 -22.79 10.61
C VAL A 103 4.69 -23.69 9.50
N ALA A 104 4.38 -24.97 9.54
CA ALA A 104 4.67 -25.87 8.43
C ALA A 104 3.76 -25.50 7.24
N PHE A 105 4.35 -24.98 6.17
CA PHE A 105 3.64 -24.57 4.95
C PHE A 105 4.08 -25.41 3.74
N LEU A 106 5.39 -25.67 3.58
CA LEU A 106 5.93 -26.44 2.46
C LEU A 106 6.02 -27.93 2.82
N VAL A 107 5.51 -28.78 1.95
CA VAL A 107 5.56 -30.25 2.07
C VAL A 107 6.01 -30.85 0.73
N PRO A 108 7.29 -30.78 0.37
CA PRO A 108 7.78 -31.33 -0.90
C PRO A 108 7.64 -32.86 -0.96
N VAL A 109 7.17 -33.32 -2.12
CA VAL A 109 6.92 -34.75 -2.40
C VAL A 109 7.75 -35.18 -3.62
N VAL A 110 8.50 -36.26 -3.52
CA VAL A 110 9.25 -36.89 -4.63
C VAL A 110 8.53 -38.14 -5.08
N ILE A 111 8.21 -38.25 -6.35
CA ILE A 111 7.41 -39.34 -6.92
C ILE A 111 8.26 -40.40 -7.65
N ASP A 112 9.54 -40.16 -7.82
CA ASP A 112 10.48 -41.03 -8.53
C ASP A 112 11.85 -41.16 -7.82
N SER A 113 12.92 -41.46 -8.56
CA SER A 113 14.28 -41.59 -8.04
C SER A 113 15.06 -40.26 -7.93
N THR A 114 14.42 -39.10 -8.17
CA THR A 114 15.07 -37.79 -8.11
C THR A 114 15.73 -37.55 -6.76
N SER A 115 16.97 -37.05 -6.79
CA SER A 115 17.77 -36.84 -5.60
C SER A 115 17.43 -35.50 -4.92
N GLU A 116 17.07 -35.55 -3.65
CA GLU A 116 16.75 -34.33 -2.85
C GLU A 116 17.91 -33.32 -2.78
N GLN A 117 19.17 -33.83 -2.83
CA GLN A 117 20.37 -32.99 -2.74
C GLN A 117 20.73 -32.30 -4.08
N LYS A 118 20.32 -32.89 -5.21
CA LYS A 118 20.67 -32.42 -6.56
C LYS A 118 19.52 -31.78 -7.29
N ALA A 119 18.31 -31.88 -6.75
CA ALA A 119 17.12 -31.35 -7.39
C ALA A 119 17.21 -29.82 -7.61
N ASP A 120 16.83 -29.37 -8.79
CA ASP A 120 16.74 -27.95 -9.14
C ASP A 120 15.43 -27.35 -8.58
N VAL A 121 15.47 -27.03 -7.29
CA VAL A 121 14.35 -26.49 -6.53
C VAL A 121 14.78 -25.23 -5.78
N PRO A 122 13.83 -24.33 -5.44
CA PRO A 122 14.12 -23.18 -4.59
C PRO A 122 14.74 -23.58 -3.25
N ASP A 123 15.65 -22.75 -2.72
CA ASP A 123 16.37 -23.05 -1.47
C ASP A 123 15.43 -23.29 -0.28
N ALA A 124 14.29 -22.58 -0.22
CA ALA A 124 13.29 -22.80 0.82
C ALA A 124 12.76 -24.25 0.89
N PHE A 125 12.73 -24.97 -0.23
CA PHE A 125 12.33 -26.38 -0.27
C PHE A 125 13.39 -27.30 0.33
N ARG A 126 14.66 -26.94 0.30
CA ARG A 126 15.78 -27.71 0.86
C ARG A 126 15.82 -27.66 2.39
N HIS A 127 15.22 -26.66 3.00
CA HIS A 127 15.19 -26.47 4.45
C HIS A 127 14.06 -27.22 5.17
N VAL A 128 13.19 -27.92 4.42
CA VAL A 128 12.07 -28.69 4.96
C VAL A 128 12.21 -30.18 4.68
N GLN A 129 11.50 -30.99 5.47
CA GLN A 129 11.57 -32.46 5.31
C GLN A 129 10.73 -32.90 4.10
N TRP A 130 11.37 -33.56 3.15
CA TRP A 130 10.76 -34.15 1.97
C TRP A 130 10.10 -35.50 2.28
N THR A 131 9.15 -35.88 1.42
CA THR A 131 8.50 -37.21 1.51
C THR A 131 8.57 -37.91 0.15
N ARG A 132 8.96 -39.17 0.15
CA ARG A 132 8.97 -40.01 -1.07
C ARG A 132 7.66 -40.78 -1.19
N LEU A 133 6.98 -40.55 -2.34
CA LEU A 133 5.76 -41.25 -2.71
C LEU A 133 5.90 -41.81 -4.13
N PRO A 134 6.60 -42.94 -4.31
CA PRO A 134 6.88 -43.51 -5.64
C PRO A 134 5.60 -43.69 -6.45
N GLY A 135 5.58 -43.13 -7.67
CA GLY A 135 4.40 -43.14 -8.53
C GLY A 135 3.14 -42.47 -7.97
N GLY A 136 3.24 -41.72 -6.89
CA GLY A 136 2.09 -41.07 -6.22
C GLY A 136 1.36 -41.98 -5.22
N GLU A 137 1.91 -43.16 -4.86
CA GLU A 137 1.34 -44.04 -3.83
C GLU A 137 1.38 -43.33 -2.46
N THR A 138 0.22 -43.23 -1.82
CA THR A 138 0.04 -42.40 -0.62
C THR A 138 -0.23 -43.29 0.61
N PRO A 139 0.79 -43.67 1.39
CA PRO A 139 0.60 -44.52 2.55
C PRO A 139 -0.17 -43.83 3.68
N PRO A 140 -0.90 -44.58 4.53
CA PRO A 140 -1.70 -44.03 5.63
C PRO A 140 -0.91 -43.11 6.59
N ALA A 141 0.38 -43.40 6.78
CA ALA A 141 1.27 -42.57 7.61
C ALA A 141 1.47 -41.15 7.05
N PHE A 142 1.53 -41.02 5.73
CA PHE A 142 1.61 -39.72 5.08
C PHE A 142 0.31 -38.92 5.24
N ILE A 143 -0.84 -39.54 5.04
CA ILE A 143 -2.15 -38.94 5.25
C ILE A 143 -2.28 -38.46 6.72
N ALA A 144 -1.89 -39.26 7.68
CA ALA A 144 -1.90 -38.88 9.09
C ALA A 144 -0.94 -37.69 9.39
N ARG A 145 0.20 -37.63 8.72
CA ARG A 145 1.13 -36.47 8.80
C ARG A 145 0.46 -35.21 8.25
N VAL A 146 -0.14 -35.25 7.07
CA VAL A 146 -0.81 -34.09 6.46
C VAL A 146 -1.96 -33.60 7.36
N ARG A 147 -2.79 -34.51 7.88
CA ARG A 147 -3.85 -34.14 8.85
C ARG A 147 -3.31 -33.44 10.08
N ARG A 148 -2.19 -33.91 10.63
CA ARG A 148 -1.55 -33.28 11.79
C ARG A 148 -1.06 -31.88 11.47
N LEU A 149 -0.50 -31.66 10.29
CA LEU A 149 -0.03 -30.34 9.84
C LEU A 149 -1.20 -29.37 9.58
N LEU A 150 -2.38 -29.88 9.23
CA LEU A 150 -3.60 -29.10 9.04
C LEU A 150 -4.36 -28.79 10.35
N SER A 151 -4.15 -29.59 11.41
CA SER A 151 -4.83 -29.42 12.69
C SER A 151 -4.20 -28.27 13.49
N PRO A 152 -4.99 -27.36 14.10
CA PRO A 152 -4.48 -26.37 15.04
C PRO A 152 -4.08 -27.07 16.34
N GLU A 153 -2.76 -27.24 16.60
CA GLU A 153 -2.28 -27.79 17.86
C GLU A 153 -2.42 -26.78 19.02
N PRO A 154 -2.94 -27.21 20.20
CA PRO A 154 -2.81 -26.42 21.42
C PRO A 154 -1.35 -26.42 21.91
N ARG A 155 -0.84 -25.25 22.25
CA ARG A 155 0.56 -24.90 22.56
C ARG A 155 1.25 -25.61 23.74
N SER A 156 0.72 -26.73 24.28
CA SER A 156 1.21 -27.31 25.56
C SER A 156 1.87 -28.68 25.51
N ALA A 157 1.95 -29.38 24.37
CA ALA A 157 2.37 -30.79 24.37
C ALA A 157 3.82 -31.09 23.89
N ARG A 158 4.63 -30.10 23.51
CA ARG A 158 5.97 -30.38 22.91
C ARG A 158 7.16 -30.22 23.87
N ALA A 159 6.92 -29.91 25.15
CA ALA A 159 8.00 -29.78 26.15
C ALA A 159 8.23 -31.03 27.02
N ALA A 160 7.49 -32.13 26.81
CA ALA A 160 7.50 -33.29 27.72
C ALA A 160 8.02 -34.60 27.13
N ALA A 161 8.64 -34.60 25.96
CA ALA A 161 9.05 -35.84 25.28
C ALA A 161 10.57 -36.03 25.13
N THR A 162 11.38 -35.53 26.03
CA THR A 162 12.82 -35.90 26.09
C THR A 162 13.24 -35.91 27.56
N ALA A 163 13.20 -37.09 28.20
CA ALA A 163 14.03 -37.65 29.23
C ALA A 163 13.25 -38.52 30.23
N MET A 164 13.32 -39.82 30.12
CA MET A 164 13.26 -40.75 31.24
C MET A 164 14.16 -41.97 30.96
N PRO A 165 15.08 -42.31 31.85
CA PRO A 165 15.44 -43.69 32.11
C PRO A 165 14.73 -44.22 33.38
N PRO A 166 14.62 -45.53 33.58
CA PRO A 166 13.61 -46.17 34.41
C PRO A 166 14.08 -46.50 35.83
N GLY A 167 13.11 -46.59 36.75
CA GLY A 167 13.23 -47.43 37.95
C GLY A 167 12.96 -46.71 39.26
N PHE A 168 11.92 -47.08 39.93
CA PHE A 168 11.80 -47.59 41.30
C PHE A 168 10.41 -47.33 41.94
N THR A 169 9.82 -48.40 42.30
CA THR A 169 8.75 -48.84 43.24
C THR A 169 8.10 -47.89 44.23
N ALA A 170 6.83 -48.21 44.43
CA ALA A 170 5.80 -47.70 45.34
C ALA A 170 6.16 -47.59 46.83
N GLY A 171 5.52 -46.63 47.55
CA GLY A 171 5.54 -46.53 49.01
C GLY A 171 4.61 -45.47 49.54
N GLN A 172 3.40 -45.90 49.97
CA GLN A 172 2.56 -45.48 51.11
C GLN A 172 2.39 -44.00 51.47
N THR A 173 1.13 -43.62 51.55
CA THR A 173 0.55 -42.47 52.29
C THR A 173 0.83 -42.53 53.79
N PRO A 174 0.88 -41.39 54.51
CA PRO A 174 -0.15 -41.20 55.53
C PRO A 174 -0.75 -39.79 55.60
N SER A 175 -1.95 -39.77 56.13
CA SER A 175 -2.82 -38.66 56.53
C SER A 175 -2.20 -37.69 57.54
N GLY A 176 -2.55 -36.42 57.49
CA GLY A 176 -2.23 -35.48 58.58
C GLY A 176 -2.78 -34.07 58.32
N SER A 177 -3.94 -33.78 58.95
CA SER A 177 -4.46 -32.54 59.56
C SER A 177 -4.29 -31.19 58.82
N VAL A 178 -5.46 -30.55 58.64
CA VAL A 178 -5.73 -29.16 58.28
C VAL A 178 -5.35 -28.20 59.41
N PRO A 179 -4.77 -27.03 59.13
CA PRO A 179 -5.04 -25.84 59.93
C PRO A 179 -5.63 -24.67 59.10
N ALA A 180 -6.41 -23.84 59.78
CA ALA A 180 -7.28 -22.78 59.35
C ALA A 180 -6.60 -21.57 58.67
N PRO A 181 -7.35 -20.71 57.95
CA PRO A 181 -6.81 -19.76 56.97
C PRO A 181 -6.24 -18.50 57.60
N SER A 182 -5.05 -18.10 57.15
CA SER A 182 -4.44 -16.82 57.51
C SER A 182 -4.91 -15.70 56.58
N ARG A 183 -5.07 -14.49 57.17
CA ARG A 183 -5.59 -13.25 56.55
C ARG A 183 -4.85 -12.71 55.30
N PHE A 184 -3.85 -13.43 54.82
CA PHE A 184 -3.09 -13.06 53.63
C PHE A 184 -3.76 -13.41 52.29
N LYS A 185 -4.81 -14.23 52.25
CA LYS A 185 -5.47 -14.65 51.01
C LYS A 185 -6.43 -13.60 50.43
N LEU A 186 -6.90 -12.63 51.20
CA LEU A 186 -7.79 -11.58 50.71
C LEU A 186 -7.07 -10.52 49.85
N ALA A 187 -5.79 -10.25 50.12
CA ALA A 187 -5.00 -9.30 49.35
C ALA A 187 -4.65 -9.83 47.93
N PHE A 188 -4.41 -11.14 47.80
CA PHE A 188 -4.13 -11.77 46.51
C PHE A 188 -5.36 -11.80 45.59
N TRP A 189 -6.56 -11.97 46.13
CA TRP A 189 -7.80 -11.94 45.36
C TRP A 189 -8.17 -10.53 44.88
N ALA A 190 -7.88 -9.51 45.68
CA ALA A 190 -8.10 -8.11 45.28
C ALA A 190 -7.14 -7.68 44.14
N ILE A 191 -5.87 -8.07 44.20
CA ILE A 191 -4.89 -7.80 43.14
C ILE A 191 -5.23 -8.61 41.87
N GLY A 192 -5.65 -9.86 42.00
CA GLY A 192 -6.14 -10.68 40.92
C GLY A 192 -7.37 -10.11 40.21
N ALA A 193 -8.31 -9.56 40.96
CA ALA A 193 -9.52 -8.92 40.42
C ALA A 193 -9.20 -7.61 39.71
N VAL A 194 -8.25 -6.80 40.18
CA VAL A 194 -7.80 -5.56 39.52
C VAL A 194 -7.04 -5.88 38.25
N LEU A 195 -6.15 -6.89 38.26
CA LEU A 195 -5.45 -7.36 37.08
C LEU A 195 -6.39 -7.99 36.02
N ALA A 196 -7.39 -8.76 36.49
CA ALA A 196 -8.39 -9.31 35.57
C ALA A 196 -9.31 -8.22 34.98
N SER A 197 -9.61 -7.17 35.74
CA SER A 197 -10.39 -6.02 35.27
C SER A 197 -9.56 -5.16 34.29
N ALA A 198 -8.27 -4.97 34.55
CA ALA A 198 -7.36 -4.26 33.63
C ALA A 198 -7.13 -5.05 32.34
N LEU A 199 -6.93 -6.37 32.42
CA LEU A 199 -6.85 -7.26 31.27
C LEU A 199 -8.17 -7.34 30.50
N GLY A 200 -9.30 -7.33 31.20
CA GLY A 200 -10.63 -7.25 30.59
C GLY A 200 -10.88 -5.91 29.89
N TYR A 201 -10.42 -4.80 30.46
CA TYR A 201 -10.51 -3.47 29.85
C TYR A 201 -9.63 -3.39 28.58
N VAL A 202 -8.38 -3.83 28.66
CA VAL A 202 -7.47 -3.89 27.50
C VAL A 202 -8.00 -4.86 26.42
N ALA A 203 -8.60 -5.98 26.80
CA ALA A 203 -9.20 -6.91 25.84
C ALA A 203 -10.47 -6.33 25.19
N VAL A 204 -11.30 -5.59 25.95
CA VAL A 204 -12.50 -4.91 25.42
C VAL A 204 -12.12 -3.72 24.55
N ASP A 205 -11.07 -3.00 24.90
CA ASP A 205 -10.57 -1.88 24.11
C ASP A 205 -9.92 -2.37 22.81
N ASN A 206 -9.08 -3.39 22.87
CA ASN A 206 -8.56 -4.07 21.67
C ASN A 206 -9.67 -4.73 20.84
N PHE A 207 -10.75 -5.22 21.46
CA PHE A 207 -11.89 -5.80 20.76
C PHE A 207 -12.82 -4.73 20.15
N ARG A 208 -12.86 -3.52 20.70
CA ARG A 208 -13.54 -2.36 20.11
C ARG A 208 -12.74 -1.78 18.94
N ILE A 209 -11.41 -1.71 19.07
CA ILE A 209 -10.51 -1.29 17.99
C ILE A 209 -10.53 -2.31 16.83
N SER A 210 -10.66 -3.62 17.12
CA SER A 210 -10.76 -4.66 16.08
C SER A 210 -12.12 -4.75 15.37
N LYS A 211 -13.13 -4.00 15.78
CA LYS A 211 -14.48 -4.03 15.15
C LYS A 211 -14.77 -2.88 14.19
N THR A 212 -13.82 -1.98 13.94
CA THR A 212 -13.89 -1.18 12.72
C THR A 212 -13.35 -2.04 11.58
N THR A 213 -14.04 -3.14 11.32
CA THR A 213 -13.94 -3.84 10.05
C THR A 213 -14.30 -2.79 9.01
N VAL A 214 -13.34 -2.31 8.25
CA VAL A 214 -13.61 -1.78 6.92
C VAL A 214 -14.49 -2.86 6.31
N THR A 215 -15.78 -2.57 6.21
CA THR A 215 -16.71 -3.44 5.52
C THR A 215 -16.20 -3.44 4.09
N GLN A 216 -15.33 -4.40 3.76
CA GLN A 216 -15.07 -4.73 2.37
C GLN A 216 -16.46 -4.99 1.82
N ARG A 217 -17.01 -4.01 1.11
CA ARG A 217 -18.04 -4.31 0.13
C ARG A 217 -17.52 -5.56 -0.58
N PRO A 218 -18.30 -6.67 -0.63
CA PRO A 218 -17.87 -7.82 -1.43
C PRO A 218 -17.42 -7.20 -2.75
N ALA A 219 -16.21 -7.51 -3.18
CA ALA A 219 -15.68 -7.06 -4.44
C ALA A 219 -16.66 -7.58 -5.48
N ALA A 220 -17.66 -6.73 -5.83
CA ALA A 220 -18.46 -6.92 -7.01
C ALA A 220 -17.42 -7.13 -8.11
N GLN A 221 -17.47 -8.23 -8.82
CA GLN A 221 -16.57 -8.55 -9.91
C GLN A 221 -16.40 -7.27 -10.73
N VAL A 222 -15.22 -6.63 -10.61
CA VAL A 222 -14.91 -5.43 -11.38
C VAL A 222 -14.70 -5.91 -12.80
N SER A 223 -15.82 -5.98 -13.54
CA SER A 223 -15.83 -6.52 -14.90
C SER A 223 -15.19 -5.55 -15.90
N LYS A 224 -14.95 -4.28 -15.50
CA LYS A 224 -14.55 -3.22 -16.42
C LYS A 224 -13.54 -2.29 -15.74
N SER A 225 -12.31 -2.33 -16.24
CA SER A 225 -11.24 -1.45 -15.79
C SER A 225 -10.91 -0.44 -16.89
N LEU A 226 -10.75 0.82 -16.51
CA LEU A 226 -10.65 1.95 -17.41
C LEU A 226 -9.56 2.92 -16.94
N ALA A 227 -8.83 3.50 -17.89
CA ALA A 227 -8.00 4.68 -17.68
C ALA A 227 -8.52 5.84 -18.54
N VAL A 228 -8.34 7.06 -18.08
CA VAL A 228 -8.54 8.26 -18.88
C VAL A 228 -7.18 8.91 -19.05
N LEU A 229 -6.67 8.91 -20.28
CA LEU A 229 -5.38 9.53 -20.58
C LEU A 229 -5.56 11.05 -20.70
N PRO A 230 -4.54 11.86 -20.40
CA PRO A 230 -4.57 13.29 -20.67
C PRO A 230 -4.95 13.59 -22.12
N PHE A 231 -5.89 14.47 -22.35
CA PHE A 231 -6.27 14.85 -23.71
C PHE A 231 -5.22 15.76 -24.30
N ILE A 232 -4.81 15.47 -25.51
CA ILE A 232 -3.72 16.18 -26.16
C ILE A 232 -4.16 17.56 -26.58
N ASN A 233 -3.48 18.59 -26.08
CA ASN A 233 -3.67 19.95 -26.57
C ASN A 233 -3.13 20.09 -28.01
N VAL A 234 -4.02 20.39 -28.95
CA VAL A 234 -3.68 20.61 -30.36
C VAL A 234 -3.75 22.09 -30.75
N SER A 235 -3.90 23.01 -29.80
CA SER A 235 -3.93 24.45 -30.05
C SER A 235 -2.56 25.05 -30.39
N GLY A 236 -1.47 24.34 -30.07
CA GLY A 236 -0.09 24.83 -30.23
C GLY A 236 0.41 25.75 -29.10
N SER A 237 -0.42 26.12 -28.13
CA SER A 237 -0.04 26.88 -26.94
C SER A 237 0.07 25.97 -25.73
N LYS A 238 1.27 25.84 -25.15
CA LYS A 238 1.49 25.09 -23.92
C LYS A 238 0.70 25.61 -22.72
N GLU A 239 0.35 26.88 -22.71
CA GLU A 239 -0.47 27.50 -21.68
C GLU A 239 -1.88 26.92 -21.57
N GLN A 240 -2.28 26.05 -22.53
CA GLN A 240 -3.59 25.40 -22.57
C GLN A 240 -3.52 23.89 -22.30
N ASP A 241 -2.34 23.33 -21.94
CA ASP A 241 -2.17 21.89 -21.64
C ASP A 241 -3.06 21.46 -20.47
N TYR A 242 -3.28 22.34 -19.48
CA TYR A 242 -4.14 22.10 -18.34
C TYR A 242 -5.59 21.69 -18.70
N LEU A 243 -6.09 22.07 -19.89
CA LEU A 243 -7.44 21.70 -20.33
C LEU A 243 -7.54 20.20 -20.59
N GLY A 244 -6.50 19.61 -21.18
CA GLY A 244 -6.45 18.19 -21.45
C GLY A 244 -6.43 17.34 -20.18
N ASP A 245 -5.59 17.72 -19.24
CA ASP A 245 -5.47 17.07 -17.94
C ASP A 245 -6.74 17.22 -17.12
N GLY A 246 -7.30 18.45 -17.07
CA GLY A 246 -8.50 18.74 -16.32
C GLY A 246 -9.74 18.02 -16.85
N ILE A 247 -9.91 17.90 -18.17
CA ILE A 247 -11.02 17.13 -18.77
C ILE A 247 -10.84 15.65 -18.41
N ALA A 248 -9.62 15.11 -18.52
CA ALA A 248 -9.34 13.71 -18.20
C ALA A 248 -9.61 13.41 -16.72
N ALA A 249 -9.19 14.29 -15.81
CA ALA A 249 -9.41 14.16 -14.38
C ALA A 249 -10.90 14.06 -14.03
N GLU A 250 -11.70 14.98 -14.55
CA GLU A 250 -13.14 15.06 -14.24
C GLU A 250 -13.92 13.90 -14.88
N VAL A 251 -13.62 13.53 -16.13
CA VAL A 251 -14.21 12.35 -16.77
C VAL A 251 -13.86 11.08 -15.97
N GLY A 252 -12.62 10.94 -15.52
CA GLY A 252 -12.19 9.86 -14.65
C GLY A 252 -12.93 9.83 -13.32
N ALA A 253 -13.08 10.99 -12.68
CA ALA A 253 -13.84 11.14 -11.43
C ALA A 253 -15.33 10.79 -11.58
N LEU A 254 -15.95 11.17 -12.69
CA LEU A 254 -17.34 10.82 -13.00
C LEU A 254 -17.52 9.31 -13.20
N LEU A 255 -16.66 8.70 -13.99
CA LEU A 255 -16.68 7.25 -14.27
C LEU A 255 -16.35 6.41 -13.04
N GLY A 256 -15.48 6.90 -12.15
CA GLY A 256 -15.13 6.26 -10.88
C GLY A 256 -16.29 6.16 -9.88
N LYS A 257 -17.34 6.99 -10.02
CA LYS A 257 -18.57 6.92 -9.21
C LYS A 257 -19.51 5.79 -9.66
N LEU A 258 -19.26 5.19 -10.83
CA LEU A 258 -20.14 4.15 -11.39
C LEU A 258 -19.87 2.79 -10.72
N PRO A 259 -20.93 2.04 -10.36
CA PRO A 259 -20.78 0.71 -9.76
C PRO A 259 -20.20 -0.28 -10.77
N GLY A 260 -19.19 -1.05 -10.35
CA GLY A 260 -18.56 -2.08 -11.18
C GLY A 260 -17.57 -1.55 -12.23
N VAL A 261 -17.21 -0.27 -12.19
CA VAL A 261 -16.12 0.32 -12.96
C VAL A 261 -14.96 0.61 -12.04
N ARG A 262 -13.76 0.16 -12.41
CA ARG A 262 -12.50 0.58 -11.79
C ARG A 262 -11.82 1.57 -12.70
N VAL A 263 -11.65 2.79 -12.26
CA VAL A 263 -10.92 3.83 -12.99
C VAL A 263 -9.52 3.96 -12.39
N VAL A 264 -8.50 3.97 -13.24
CA VAL A 264 -7.11 4.23 -12.85
C VAL A 264 -6.94 5.73 -12.58
N GLY A 265 -6.14 6.06 -11.56
CA GLY A 265 -5.85 7.43 -11.16
C GLY A 265 -5.16 8.23 -12.27
N LEU A 266 -5.37 9.54 -12.23
CA LEU A 266 -4.83 10.44 -13.24
C LEU A 266 -3.29 10.42 -13.24
N ARG A 267 -2.66 10.33 -12.06
CA ARG A 267 -1.19 10.30 -11.95
C ARG A 267 -0.56 9.16 -12.75
N SER A 268 -1.15 7.96 -12.71
CA SER A 268 -0.69 6.85 -13.55
C SER A 268 -1.00 7.07 -15.02
N SER A 269 -2.14 7.68 -15.32
CA SER A 269 -2.54 7.94 -16.70
C SER A 269 -1.63 8.99 -17.37
N SER A 270 -1.20 10.02 -16.62
CA SER A 270 -0.30 11.08 -17.14
C SER A 270 1.14 10.61 -17.37
N GLN A 271 1.56 9.51 -16.74
CA GLN A 271 2.87 8.89 -17.03
C GLN A 271 2.94 8.23 -18.42
N LEU A 272 1.81 8.08 -19.09
CA LEU A 272 1.72 7.45 -20.41
C LEU A 272 1.20 8.43 -21.45
N GLN A 273 1.90 8.46 -22.59
CA GLN A 273 1.48 9.24 -23.75
C GLN A 273 0.87 8.32 -24.80
N ALA A 274 -0.41 8.49 -25.09
CA ALA A 274 -1.16 7.68 -26.05
C ALA A 274 -0.53 7.60 -27.47
N ARG A 275 0.32 8.58 -27.82
CA ARG A 275 0.99 8.60 -29.14
C ARG A 275 2.28 7.78 -29.20
N SER A 276 2.89 7.43 -28.06
CA SER A 276 4.18 6.74 -28.03
C SER A 276 4.07 5.26 -27.72
N ASP A 277 3.04 4.85 -26.98
CA ASP A 277 2.82 3.47 -26.56
C ASP A 277 1.69 2.82 -27.38
N ASP A 278 1.87 1.54 -27.75
CA ASP A 278 0.78 0.79 -28.35
C ASP A 278 -0.34 0.49 -27.32
N PRO A 279 -1.61 0.32 -27.77
CA PRO A 279 -2.75 0.13 -26.88
C PRO A 279 -2.60 -1.02 -25.88
N ARG A 280 -1.92 -2.10 -26.27
CA ARG A 280 -1.69 -3.26 -25.38
C ARG A 280 -0.73 -2.89 -24.27
N THR A 281 0.35 -2.20 -24.60
CA THR A 281 1.34 -1.70 -23.61
C THR A 281 0.69 -0.75 -22.60
N ILE A 282 -0.19 0.15 -23.05
CA ILE A 282 -0.97 1.02 -22.15
C ILE A 282 -1.82 0.17 -21.21
N GLY A 283 -2.56 -0.79 -21.76
CA GLY A 283 -3.42 -1.68 -20.97
C GLY A 283 -2.64 -2.50 -19.94
N GLU A 284 -1.46 -3.01 -20.31
CA GLU A 284 -0.59 -3.79 -19.41
C GLU A 284 0.01 -2.92 -18.29
N LYS A 285 0.55 -1.74 -18.64
CA LYS A 285 1.17 -0.83 -17.66
C LYS A 285 0.14 -0.31 -16.63
N LEU A 286 -1.08 0.02 -17.07
CA LEU A 286 -2.15 0.53 -16.21
C LEU A 286 -3.05 -0.59 -15.62
N GLY A 287 -2.93 -1.81 -16.10
CA GLY A 287 -3.78 -2.91 -15.69
C GLY A 287 -5.25 -2.69 -16.06
N VAL A 288 -5.54 -2.13 -17.24
CA VAL A 288 -6.90 -1.79 -17.68
C VAL A 288 -7.31 -2.52 -18.96
N SER A 289 -8.62 -2.75 -19.08
CA SER A 289 -9.21 -3.35 -20.29
C SER A 289 -9.54 -2.30 -21.35
N TYR A 290 -9.79 -1.06 -20.93
CA TYR A 290 -10.14 0.05 -21.81
C TYR A 290 -9.38 1.30 -21.38
N PHE A 291 -9.19 2.20 -22.33
CA PHE A 291 -8.77 3.56 -22.00
C PHE A 291 -9.47 4.58 -22.89
N ILE A 292 -9.66 5.78 -22.34
CA ILE A 292 -10.13 6.94 -23.09
C ILE A 292 -8.92 7.75 -23.51
N ASP A 293 -8.87 8.12 -24.77
CA ASP A 293 -7.90 9.01 -25.36
C ASP A 293 -8.62 10.11 -26.13
N GLY A 294 -7.98 11.25 -26.34
CA GLY A 294 -8.60 12.34 -27.05
C GLY A 294 -7.68 13.53 -27.30
N SER A 295 -8.27 14.58 -27.84
CA SER A 295 -7.60 15.87 -27.99
C SER A 295 -8.53 17.02 -27.63
N VAL A 296 -7.92 18.13 -27.22
CA VAL A 296 -8.62 19.37 -26.92
C VAL A 296 -7.96 20.53 -27.67
N GLN A 297 -8.78 21.42 -28.20
CA GLN A 297 -8.37 22.68 -28.79
C GLN A 297 -9.30 23.79 -28.29
N ARG A 298 -8.71 24.86 -27.78
CA ARG A 298 -9.46 26.07 -27.45
C ARG A 298 -9.21 27.12 -28.52
N SER A 299 -10.29 27.66 -29.08
CA SER A 299 -10.27 28.79 -30.01
C SER A 299 -11.18 29.87 -29.47
N ALA A 300 -10.63 30.93 -28.89
CA ALA A 300 -11.33 31.98 -28.20
C ALA A 300 -12.30 31.44 -27.12
N GLU A 301 -13.60 31.53 -27.33
CA GLU A 301 -14.66 31.12 -26.41
C GLU A 301 -15.20 29.71 -26.71
N VAL A 302 -14.64 28.98 -27.71
CA VAL A 302 -15.09 27.65 -28.12
C VAL A 302 -14.02 26.63 -27.82
N ILE A 303 -14.44 25.49 -27.27
CA ILE A 303 -13.60 24.29 -27.14
C ILE A 303 -14.03 23.25 -28.18
N HIS A 304 -13.05 22.66 -28.82
CA HIS A 304 -13.21 21.51 -29.69
C HIS A 304 -12.58 20.30 -28.98
N VAL A 305 -13.38 19.30 -28.63
CA VAL A 305 -12.92 18.11 -27.90
C VAL A 305 -13.23 16.89 -28.73
N THR A 306 -12.20 16.06 -29.00
CA THR A 306 -12.40 14.72 -29.52
C THR A 306 -12.17 13.71 -28.39
N ALA A 307 -12.99 12.71 -28.30
CA ALA A 307 -12.83 11.64 -27.31
C ALA A 307 -13.11 10.28 -27.95
N GLN A 308 -12.30 9.29 -27.58
CA GLN A 308 -12.48 7.91 -28.04
C GLN A 308 -12.23 6.91 -26.92
N LEU A 309 -13.00 5.80 -26.94
CA LEU A 309 -12.83 4.67 -26.05
C LEU A 309 -12.16 3.54 -26.82
N ILE A 310 -11.02 3.09 -26.36
CA ILE A 310 -10.20 2.06 -27.01
C ILE A 310 -10.15 0.83 -26.10
N GLU A 311 -10.38 -0.36 -26.67
CA GLU A 311 -10.11 -1.61 -25.97
C GLU A 311 -8.60 -1.90 -26.04
N ALA A 312 -7.96 -2.03 -24.86
CA ALA A 312 -6.51 -2.13 -24.77
C ALA A 312 -5.94 -3.41 -25.41
N ARG A 313 -6.69 -4.53 -25.36
CA ARG A 313 -6.25 -5.84 -25.84
C ARG A 313 -5.93 -5.87 -27.34
N ASP A 314 -6.72 -5.20 -28.15
CA ASP A 314 -6.67 -5.26 -29.62
C ASP A 314 -6.55 -3.90 -30.30
N GLY A 315 -6.57 -2.81 -29.53
CA GLY A 315 -6.50 -1.44 -30.03
C GLY A 315 -7.76 -0.99 -30.78
N VAL A 316 -8.85 -1.75 -30.65
CA VAL A 316 -10.09 -1.43 -31.37
C VAL A 316 -10.82 -0.28 -30.69
N GLN A 317 -11.09 0.76 -31.47
CA GLN A 317 -11.95 1.85 -31.05
C GLN A 317 -13.39 1.38 -30.91
N ARG A 318 -13.92 1.39 -29.67
CA ARG A 318 -15.28 0.99 -29.36
C ARG A 318 -16.29 2.12 -29.46
N TRP A 319 -15.81 3.33 -29.32
CA TRP A 319 -16.59 4.55 -29.45
C TRP A 319 -15.72 5.75 -29.74
N SER A 320 -16.22 6.74 -30.47
CA SER A 320 -15.66 8.09 -30.54
C SER A 320 -16.75 9.11 -30.79
N ASP A 321 -16.49 10.34 -30.36
CA ASP A 321 -17.35 11.50 -30.60
C ASP A 321 -16.53 12.80 -30.64
N VAL A 322 -17.17 13.85 -31.16
CA VAL A 322 -16.57 15.17 -31.32
C VAL A 322 -17.53 16.20 -30.75
N TYR A 323 -17.01 17.10 -29.94
CA TYR A 323 -17.78 18.11 -29.25
C TYR A 323 -17.26 19.51 -29.62
N ASP A 324 -18.12 20.31 -30.24
CA ASP A 324 -17.90 21.73 -30.47
C ASP A 324 -18.82 22.50 -29.56
N ARG A 325 -18.30 23.11 -28.51
CA ARG A 325 -19.09 23.79 -27.46
C ARG A 325 -18.42 25.08 -27.00
N PRO A 326 -19.24 26.06 -26.50
CA PRO A 326 -18.67 27.16 -25.75
C PRO A 326 -17.90 26.68 -24.51
N LEU A 327 -16.87 27.40 -24.09
CA LEU A 327 -16.05 27.06 -22.94
C LEU A 327 -16.86 26.89 -21.64
N ASN A 328 -17.93 27.63 -21.49
CA ASN A 328 -18.84 27.51 -20.34
C ASN A 328 -19.65 26.20 -20.31
N ASP A 329 -19.64 25.43 -21.41
CA ASP A 329 -20.31 24.14 -21.50
C ASP A 329 -19.33 22.96 -21.32
N VAL A 330 -18.05 23.20 -20.93
CA VAL A 330 -17.04 22.15 -20.76
C VAL A 330 -17.46 21.04 -19.79
N ILE A 331 -18.15 21.37 -18.71
CA ILE A 331 -18.70 20.41 -17.74
C ILE A 331 -19.70 19.48 -18.41
N ARG A 332 -20.57 20.03 -19.30
CA ARG A 332 -21.52 19.21 -20.06
C ARG A 332 -20.81 18.26 -21.01
N VAL A 333 -19.69 18.68 -21.63
CA VAL A 333 -18.88 17.80 -22.48
C VAL A 333 -18.33 16.62 -21.67
N GLN A 334 -17.85 16.86 -20.46
CA GLN A 334 -17.36 15.83 -19.55
C GLN A 334 -18.48 14.84 -19.15
N ASP A 335 -19.67 15.35 -18.82
CA ASP A 335 -20.85 14.53 -18.51
C ASP A 335 -21.29 13.69 -19.72
N GLU A 336 -21.28 14.27 -20.92
CA GLU A 336 -21.64 13.57 -22.18
C GLU A 336 -20.62 12.47 -22.49
N ILE A 337 -19.31 12.72 -22.36
CA ILE A 337 -18.25 11.70 -22.53
C ILE A 337 -18.47 10.56 -21.54
N ALA A 338 -18.58 10.86 -20.26
CA ALA A 338 -18.75 9.86 -19.22
C ALA A 338 -20.03 9.02 -19.42
N SER A 339 -21.14 9.65 -19.81
CA SER A 339 -22.42 8.99 -20.09
C SER A 339 -22.34 8.07 -21.30
N ASN A 340 -21.67 8.51 -22.38
CA ASN A 340 -21.47 7.73 -23.58
C ASN A 340 -20.59 6.49 -23.32
N VAL A 341 -19.49 6.68 -22.58
CA VAL A 341 -18.59 5.58 -22.18
C VAL A 341 -19.34 4.58 -21.29
N ALA A 342 -20.09 5.05 -20.29
CA ALA A 342 -20.90 4.20 -19.41
C ALA A 342 -21.89 3.33 -20.23
N ARG A 343 -22.54 3.91 -21.24
CA ARG A 343 -23.46 3.21 -22.13
C ARG A 343 -22.75 2.12 -22.96
N VAL A 344 -21.61 2.43 -23.55
CA VAL A 344 -20.81 1.46 -24.32
C VAL A 344 -20.33 0.33 -23.42
N LEU A 345 -19.92 0.67 -22.22
CA LEU A 345 -19.52 -0.31 -21.20
C LEU A 345 -20.72 -1.02 -20.55
N GLN A 346 -21.97 -0.70 -20.91
CA GLN A 346 -23.21 -1.25 -20.34
C GLN A 346 -23.24 -1.15 -18.81
N VAL A 347 -22.92 0.01 -18.28
CA VAL A 347 -22.95 0.33 -16.85
C VAL A 347 -24.13 1.25 -16.59
N ASP A 348 -24.88 1.01 -15.52
CA ASP A 348 -25.99 1.90 -15.14
C ASP A 348 -25.45 3.20 -14.57
N ALA A 349 -25.62 4.27 -15.33
CA ALA A 349 -25.18 5.61 -15.00
C ALA A 349 -26.35 6.53 -14.56
N ARG A 350 -27.60 6.03 -14.61
CA ARG A 350 -28.80 6.77 -14.21
C ARG A 350 -28.62 7.20 -12.74
N ASP A 351 -28.86 8.43 -12.41
CA ASP A 351 -28.72 9.06 -11.09
C ASP A 351 -27.27 9.38 -10.63
N LYS A 352 -26.23 9.07 -11.42
CA LYS A 352 -24.84 9.31 -11.03
C LYS A 352 -24.05 10.23 -11.96
N ILE A 353 -24.44 10.30 -13.23
CA ILE A 353 -23.91 11.23 -14.22
C ILE A 353 -25.08 12.09 -14.70
N GLY A 354 -24.87 13.39 -14.87
CA GLY A 354 -25.87 14.30 -15.42
C GLY A 354 -26.90 14.83 -14.39
N SER A 355 -26.62 14.73 -13.10
CA SER A 355 -27.28 15.67 -12.16
C SER A 355 -26.92 17.07 -12.62
N PRO A 356 -27.89 18.02 -12.77
CA PRO A 356 -27.52 19.35 -13.16
C PRO A 356 -26.55 19.91 -12.11
N ALA A 357 -25.25 19.79 -12.41
CA ALA A 357 -24.26 20.59 -11.72
C ALA A 357 -24.78 22.02 -11.92
N ALA A 358 -25.04 22.73 -10.85
CA ALA A 358 -25.35 24.14 -10.92
C ALA A 358 -24.39 24.74 -11.93
N VAL A 359 -24.91 25.47 -12.94
CA VAL A 359 -24.10 26.03 -14.03
C VAL A 359 -22.97 26.81 -13.35
N ARG A 360 -21.78 26.16 -13.23
CA ARG A 360 -20.64 26.78 -12.58
C ARG A 360 -20.15 27.90 -13.45
N ASN A 361 -19.65 28.94 -12.82
CA ASN A 361 -19.01 30.03 -13.55
C ASN A 361 -17.80 29.47 -14.32
N ALA A 362 -17.81 29.60 -15.66
CA ALA A 362 -16.77 29.06 -16.52
C ALA A 362 -15.36 29.56 -16.16
N SER A 363 -15.25 30.83 -15.74
CA SER A 363 -13.98 31.41 -15.31
C SER A 363 -13.48 30.81 -14.00
N ALA A 364 -14.37 30.51 -13.05
CA ALA A 364 -14.00 29.81 -11.82
C ALA A 364 -13.54 28.38 -12.12
N TYR A 365 -14.21 27.73 -13.06
CA TYR A 365 -13.85 26.36 -13.46
C TYR A 365 -12.52 26.32 -14.23
N ASP A 366 -12.25 27.27 -15.13
CA ASP A 366 -10.96 27.40 -15.84
C ASP A 366 -9.80 27.56 -14.84
N LEU A 367 -9.96 28.42 -13.84
CA LEU A 367 -8.97 28.59 -12.77
C LEU A 367 -8.79 27.30 -11.95
N TYR A 368 -9.87 26.59 -11.63
CA TYR A 368 -9.78 25.30 -10.93
C TYR A 368 -8.96 24.27 -11.71
N LEU A 369 -9.18 24.14 -13.03
CA LEU A 369 -8.41 23.22 -13.89
C LEU A 369 -6.93 23.59 -13.96
N ARG A 370 -6.59 24.89 -14.01
CA ARG A 370 -5.20 25.37 -13.94
C ARG A 370 -4.55 25.00 -12.61
N GLY A 371 -5.27 25.15 -11.51
CA GLY A 371 -4.79 24.74 -10.19
C GLY A 371 -4.53 23.25 -10.08
N LEU A 372 -5.39 22.39 -10.67
CA LEU A 372 -5.18 20.94 -10.70
C LEU A 372 -3.91 20.56 -11.47
N HIS A 373 -3.67 21.16 -12.63
CA HIS A 373 -2.48 20.92 -13.44
C HIS A 373 -1.18 21.26 -12.68
N GLY A 374 -1.18 22.37 -11.91
CA GLY A 374 -0.04 22.73 -11.06
C GLY A 374 0.23 21.74 -9.92
N LEU A 375 -0.82 21.06 -9.42
CA LEU A 375 -0.67 20.05 -8.38
C LEU A 375 0.08 18.78 -8.82
N ASP A 376 0.06 18.45 -10.09
CA ASP A 376 0.68 17.20 -10.59
C ASP A 376 2.21 17.23 -10.56
N ASN A 377 2.83 18.40 -10.68
CA ASN A 377 4.28 18.57 -10.68
C ASN A 377 4.91 18.66 -9.29
N GLU A 378 4.12 19.03 -8.28
CA GLU A 378 4.51 19.16 -6.86
C GLU A 378 5.82 19.96 -6.63
N THR A 379 6.11 20.96 -7.46
CA THR A 379 7.19 21.91 -7.17
C THR A 379 6.65 23.08 -6.33
N ARG A 380 7.54 23.78 -5.62
CA ARG A 380 7.14 24.96 -4.84
C ARG A 380 6.44 26.02 -5.70
N ALA A 381 6.99 26.32 -6.87
CA ALA A 381 6.43 27.31 -7.78
C ALA A 381 5.03 26.91 -8.28
N ASP A 382 4.87 25.64 -8.67
CA ASP A 382 3.58 25.13 -9.15
C ASP A 382 2.53 25.13 -8.05
N CYS A 383 2.90 24.81 -6.80
CA CYS A 383 2.00 24.90 -5.65
C CYS A 383 1.60 26.34 -5.31
N GLU A 384 2.53 27.31 -5.38
CA GLU A 384 2.23 28.74 -5.19
C GLU A 384 1.26 29.25 -6.27
N GLU A 385 1.42 28.84 -7.53
CA GLU A 385 0.52 29.15 -8.62
C GLU A 385 -0.84 28.46 -8.46
N ALA A 386 -0.87 27.19 -8.05
CA ALA A 386 -2.10 26.46 -7.77
C ALA A 386 -2.94 27.13 -6.65
N VAL A 387 -2.28 27.60 -5.58
CA VAL A 387 -2.96 28.39 -4.53
C VAL A 387 -3.64 29.62 -5.13
N ALA A 388 -2.94 30.39 -5.97
CA ALA A 388 -3.52 31.58 -6.59
C ALA A 388 -4.72 31.25 -7.46
N HIS A 389 -4.65 30.18 -8.25
CA HIS A 389 -5.72 29.73 -9.11
C HIS A 389 -6.94 29.25 -8.31
N PHE A 390 -6.77 28.40 -7.28
CA PHE A 390 -7.89 27.95 -6.46
C PHE A 390 -8.53 29.10 -5.66
N GLN A 391 -7.74 30.03 -5.14
CA GLN A 391 -8.27 31.23 -4.49
C GLN A 391 -9.05 32.09 -5.47
N GLY A 392 -8.55 32.29 -6.69
CA GLY A 392 -9.26 33.00 -7.76
C GLY A 392 -10.59 32.32 -8.11
N ALA A 393 -10.60 31.00 -8.22
CA ALA A 393 -11.82 30.23 -8.45
C ALA A 393 -12.85 30.45 -7.33
N LEU A 394 -12.43 30.43 -6.06
CA LEU A 394 -13.29 30.66 -4.90
C LEU A 394 -13.74 32.10 -4.72
N GLN A 395 -13.00 33.08 -5.23
CA GLN A 395 -13.45 34.49 -5.28
C GLN A 395 -14.60 34.65 -6.26
N ILE A 396 -14.60 33.92 -7.38
CA ILE A 396 -15.64 33.97 -8.41
C ILE A 396 -16.85 33.12 -8.00
N ASP A 397 -16.59 31.92 -7.47
CA ASP A 397 -17.59 30.94 -7.02
C ASP A 397 -17.28 30.48 -5.59
N PRO A 398 -17.75 31.15 -4.54
CA PRO A 398 -17.51 30.79 -3.15
C PRO A 398 -18.10 29.42 -2.73
N GLU A 399 -19.03 28.87 -3.53
CA GLU A 399 -19.64 27.54 -3.27
C GLU A 399 -18.90 26.39 -3.98
N PHE A 400 -17.73 26.65 -4.56
CA PHE A 400 -16.94 25.65 -5.25
C PHE A 400 -16.21 24.71 -4.28
N ALA A 401 -16.92 23.71 -3.76
CA ALA A 401 -16.39 22.77 -2.75
C ALA A 401 -15.13 22.02 -3.20
N GLU A 402 -15.05 21.62 -4.48
CA GLU A 402 -13.89 20.90 -5.02
C GLU A 402 -12.65 21.79 -5.08
N ALA A 403 -12.81 23.07 -5.44
CA ALA A 403 -11.70 24.03 -5.42
C ALA A 403 -11.20 24.27 -3.98
N ALA A 404 -12.11 24.32 -3.00
CA ALA A 404 -11.74 24.45 -1.59
C ALA A 404 -11.01 23.18 -1.08
N ALA A 405 -11.42 21.99 -1.50
CA ALA A 405 -10.75 20.74 -1.14
C ALA A 405 -9.34 20.65 -1.75
N ALA A 406 -9.19 21.04 -3.03
CA ALA A 406 -7.91 21.11 -3.71
C ALA A 406 -6.97 22.12 -3.06
N LEU A 407 -7.48 23.30 -2.69
CA LEU A 407 -6.74 24.32 -1.95
C LEU A 407 -6.23 23.78 -0.60
N ALA A 408 -7.05 22.99 0.11
CA ALA A 408 -6.62 22.33 1.34
C ALA A 408 -5.47 21.37 1.09
N THR A 409 -5.52 20.61 -0.02
CA THR A 409 -4.45 19.68 -0.42
C THR A 409 -3.16 20.44 -0.68
N VAL A 410 -3.16 21.51 -1.45
CA VAL A 410 -1.93 22.30 -1.70
C VAL A 410 -1.35 22.83 -0.39
N TYR A 411 -2.17 23.39 0.50
CA TYR A 411 -1.66 23.96 1.75
C TYR A 411 -1.02 22.91 2.66
N TRP A 412 -1.59 21.69 2.81
CA TRP A 412 -0.93 20.68 3.64
C TRP A 412 0.36 20.18 3.00
N ILE A 413 0.44 20.06 1.66
CA ILE A 413 1.68 19.74 0.94
C ILE A 413 2.74 20.81 1.20
N MET A 414 2.38 22.08 1.08
CA MET A 414 3.33 23.20 1.35
C MET A 414 3.81 23.19 2.81
N GLY A 415 2.99 22.76 3.74
CA GLY A 415 3.36 22.61 5.15
C GLY A 415 4.25 21.38 5.41
N GLU A 416 4.00 20.27 4.71
CA GLU A 416 4.82 19.06 4.80
C GLU A 416 6.21 19.27 4.18
N GLN A 417 6.30 20.06 3.12
CA GLN A 417 7.55 20.38 2.43
C GLN A 417 8.29 21.59 2.99
N ASP A 418 7.84 22.19 4.10
CA ASP A 418 8.40 23.39 4.73
C ASP A 418 8.47 24.63 3.80
N TRP A 419 7.60 24.69 2.77
CA TRP A 419 7.47 25.85 1.87
C TRP A 419 6.66 27.00 2.48
N LEU A 420 5.83 26.68 3.46
CA LEU A 420 5.15 27.61 4.35
C LEU A 420 5.40 27.21 5.81
N PRO A 421 5.41 28.20 6.74
CA PRO A 421 5.51 27.86 8.17
C PRO A 421 4.39 26.88 8.57
N PRO A 422 4.71 25.78 9.28
CA PRO A 422 3.73 24.71 9.54
C PRO A 422 2.41 25.19 10.11
N ARG A 423 2.44 26.10 11.10
CA ARG A 423 1.23 26.68 11.69
C ARG A 423 0.34 27.35 10.65
N GLU A 424 0.92 28.19 9.79
CA GLU A 424 0.19 28.92 8.77
C GLU A 424 -0.41 27.95 7.73
N ALA A 425 0.41 27.02 7.22
CA ALA A 425 0.04 26.06 6.20
C ALA A 425 -1.13 25.16 6.66
N PHE A 426 -0.98 24.53 7.82
CA PHE A 426 -1.98 23.58 8.32
C PHE A 426 -3.27 24.26 8.82
N GLU A 427 -3.20 25.50 9.34
CA GLU A 427 -4.41 26.27 9.66
C GLU A 427 -5.20 26.65 8.40
N LYS A 428 -4.50 27.08 7.32
CA LYS A 428 -5.13 27.35 6.02
C LYS A 428 -5.71 26.07 5.39
N ALA A 429 -4.98 24.97 5.43
CA ALA A 429 -5.45 23.66 4.96
C ALA A 429 -6.73 23.23 5.68
N ARG A 430 -6.75 23.35 7.00
CA ARG A 430 -7.93 23.05 7.83
C ARG A 430 -9.14 23.88 7.45
N GLN A 431 -8.97 25.21 7.35
CA GLN A 431 -10.07 26.13 7.01
C GLN A 431 -10.64 25.79 5.63
N ALA A 432 -9.79 25.52 4.65
CA ALA A 432 -10.21 25.16 3.30
C ALA A 432 -10.94 23.80 3.27
N ALA A 433 -10.40 22.77 3.95
CA ALA A 433 -11.04 21.45 4.06
C ALA A 433 -12.40 21.52 4.76
N GLN A 434 -12.50 22.24 5.88
CA GLN A 434 -13.76 22.42 6.60
C GLN A 434 -14.79 23.20 5.78
N SER A 435 -14.36 24.21 5.00
CA SER A 435 -15.21 24.92 4.06
C SER A 435 -15.77 23.97 3.00
N ALA A 436 -14.91 23.15 2.39
CA ALA A 436 -15.31 22.14 1.42
C ALA A 436 -16.32 21.13 2.00
N ILE A 437 -16.07 20.63 3.20
CA ILE A 437 -16.98 19.70 3.90
C ILE A 437 -18.31 20.36 4.23
N LYS A 438 -18.30 21.62 4.64
CA LYS A 438 -19.54 22.38 4.92
C LYS A 438 -20.41 22.53 3.66
N LEU A 439 -19.79 22.81 2.52
CA LEU A 439 -20.46 22.94 1.23
C LEU A 439 -20.93 21.60 0.69
N LYS A 440 -20.08 20.56 0.80
CA LYS A 440 -20.32 19.21 0.27
C LYS A 440 -19.85 18.12 1.26
N PRO A 441 -20.69 17.75 2.23
CA PRO A 441 -20.31 16.82 3.31
C PRO A 441 -19.88 15.42 2.84
N LYS A 442 -20.15 15.06 1.60
CA LYS A 442 -19.77 13.78 1.00
C LYS A 442 -18.58 13.89 0.03
N LEU A 443 -17.81 14.95 0.10
CA LEU A 443 -16.62 15.14 -0.72
C LEU A 443 -15.42 14.41 -0.07
N GLY A 444 -15.11 13.20 -0.54
CA GLY A 444 -14.08 12.36 0.06
C GLY A 444 -12.68 12.99 0.07
N THR A 445 -12.31 13.76 -0.95
CA THR A 445 -11.02 14.48 -1.03
C THR A 445 -10.85 15.53 0.06
N ALA A 446 -11.94 16.20 0.47
CA ALA A 446 -11.89 17.16 1.58
C ALA A 446 -11.63 16.46 2.93
N HIS A 447 -12.22 15.27 3.14
CA HIS A 447 -11.96 14.45 4.30
C HIS A 447 -10.51 13.89 4.30
N ALA A 448 -9.99 13.50 3.12
CA ALA A 448 -8.59 13.09 3.00
C ALA A 448 -7.62 14.22 3.40
N ALA A 449 -7.85 15.44 2.89
CA ALA A 449 -7.03 16.60 3.25
C ALA A 449 -7.11 16.94 4.75
N LEU A 450 -8.29 16.82 5.37
CA LEU A 450 -8.45 17.04 6.81
C LEU A 450 -7.77 15.96 7.63
N ALA A 451 -7.76 14.70 7.17
CA ALA A 451 -7.03 13.62 7.80
C ALA A 451 -5.51 13.90 7.84
N GLU A 452 -4.94 14.45 6.76
CA GLU A 452 -3.53 14.83 6.72
C GLU A 452 -3.21 15.97 7.69
N VAL A 453 -4.09 16.96 7.84
CA VAL A 453 -3.92 18.03 8.85
C VAL A 453 -3.88 17.45 10.27
N HIS A 454 -4.82 16.55 10.60
CA HIS A 454 -4.85 15.92 11.91
C HIS A 454 -3.63 15.02 12.16
N LEU A 455 -3.13 14.34 11.13
CA LEU A 455 -1.94 13.49 11.21
C LEU A 455 -0.65 14.30 11.38
N LEU A 456 -0.41 15.26 10.47
CA LEU A 456 0.88 15.93 10.32
C LEU A 456 1.11 17.01 11.38
N TYR A 457 0.04 17.70 11.78
CA TYR A 457 0.15 18.89 12.62
C TYR A 457 -0.54 18.77 13.97
N ASP A 458 -1.77 18.27 14.02
CA ASP A 458 -2.51 18.19 15.30
C ASP A 458 -2.02 17.05 16.19
N TRP A 459 -1.55 15.96 15.56
CA TRP A 459 -1.28 14.68 16.20
C TRP A 459 -2.52 14.13 16.90
N ASP A 460 -3.70 14.44 16.34
CA ASP A 460 -4.98 13.84 16.71
C ASP A 460 -5.22 12.58 15.87
N TRP A 461 -4.60 11.49 16.31
CA TRP A 461 -4.62 10.22 15.60
C TRP A 461 -6.02 9.66 15.38
N VAL A 462 -6.93 9.90 16.35
CA VAL A 462 -8.32 9.41 16.30
C VAL A 462 -9.09 10.18 15.24
N ALA A 463 -8.93 11.49 15.19
CA ALA A 463 -9.55 12.30 14.15
C ALA A 463 -8.95 11.98 12.77
N ALA A 464 -7.63 11.82 12.66
CA ALA A 464 -6.96 11.45 11.41
C ALA A 464 -7.48 10.11 10.87
N GLU A 465 -7.59 9.08 11.72
CA GLU A 465 -8.13 7.78 11.33
C GLU A 465 -9.59 7.89 10.86
N ARG A 466 -10.42 8.59 11.60
CA ARG A 466 -11.83 8.77 11.28
C ARG A 466 -12.03 9.48 9.94
N GLU A 467 -11.32 10.58 9.71
CA GLU A 467 -11.42 11.34 8.46
C GLU A 467 -10.87 10.55 7.26
N ALA A 468 -9.77 9.79 7.44
CA ALA A 468 -9.25 8.91 6.41
C ALA A 468 -10.22 7.77 6.05
N ASP A 469 -10.85 7.14 7.05
CA ASP A 469 -11.88 6.11 6.82
C ASP A 469 -13.12 6.72 6.11
N LEU A 470 -13.52 7.94 6.47
CA LEU A 470 -14.58 8.66 5.76
C LEU A 470 -14.18 8.93 4.31
N ALA A 471 -12.96 9.37 4.05
CA ALA A 471 -12.45 9.61 2.70
C ALA A 471 -12.53 8.34 1.84
N ILE A 472 -12.11 7.19 2.37
CA ILE A 472 -12.22 5.88 1.68
C ILE A 472 -13.70 5.56 1.38
N ASN A 473 -14.57 5.66 2.37
CA ASN A 473 -16.00 5.32 2.24
C ASN A 473 -16.74 6.24 1.26
N LEU A 474 -16.29 7.49 1.12
CA LEU A 474 -16.83 8.49 0.21
C LEU A 474 -16.19 8.45 -1.18
N GLY A 475 -15.27 7.52 -1.41
CA GLY A 475 -14.70 7.27 -2.73
C GLY A 475 -13.55 8.19 -3.11
N ALA A 476 -12.75 8.66 -2.15
CA ALA A 476 -11.53 9.44 -2.42
C ALA A 476 -10.41 8.63 -3.12
N GLY A 477 -10.64 7.34 -3.42
CA GLY A 477 -9.69 6.51 -4.16
C GLY A 477 -8.36 6.34 -3.44
N ALA A 478 -7.25 6.52 -4.18
CA ALA A 478 -5.91 6.38 -3.65
C ALA A 478 -5.59 7.35 -2.51
N GLU A 479 -6.16 8.57 -2.54
CA GLU A 479 -5.87 9.61 -1.53
C GLU A 479 -6.34 9.17 -0.14
N GLY A 480 -7.56 8.66 -0.01
CA GLY A 480 -8.05 8.14 1.27
C GLY A 480 -7.25 6.94 1.77
N LEU A 481 -6.84 6.05 0.86
CA LEU A 481 -6.01 4.89 1.20
C LEU A 481 -4.61 5.29 1.66
N LYS A 482 -3.98 6.30 1.02
CA LYS A 482 -2.68 6.86 1.41
C LYS A 482 -2.76 7.49 2.80
N ALA A 483 -3.75 8.35 3.04
CA ALA A 483 -3.95 8.98 4.34
C ALA A 483 -4.12 7.93 5.46
N ARG A 484 -4.96 6.93 5.25
CA ARG A 484 -5.19 5.85 6.23
C ARG A 484 -3.94 4.99 6.47
N ALA A 485 -3.15 4.73 5.42
CA ALA A 485 -1.89 3.99 5.52
C ALA A 485 -0.84 4.76 6.34
N ARG A 486 -0.76 6.09 6.19
CA ARG A 486 0.13 6.94 6.98
C ARG A 486 -0.24 6.88 8.47
N VAL A 487 -1.53 6.94 8.81
CA VAL A 487 -2.00 6.75 10.20
C VAL A 487 -1.60 5.37 10.73
N ALA A 488 -1.81 4.30 9.97
CA ALA A 488 -1.41 2.95 10.38
C ALA A 488 0.11 2.83 10.60
N ALA A 489 0.92 3.44 9.72
CA ALA A 489 2.37 3.45 9.82
C ALA A 489 2.88 4.22 11.05
N THR A 490 2.18 5.28 11.49
CA THR A 490 2.50 6.02 12.73
C THR A 490 2.45 5.10 13.96
N PHE A 491 1.55 4.13 13.98
CA PHE A 491 1.44 3.12 15.03
C PHE A 491 2.24 1.84 14.78
N ALA A 492 3.13 1.84 13.79
CA ALA A 492 3.90 0.67 13.37
C ALA A 492 3.01 -0.53 12.96
N GLN A 493 1.78 -0.28 12.49
CA GLN A 493 0.89 -1.30 11.95
C GLN A 493 1.26 -1.63 10.49
N TRP A 494 2.50 -2.13 10.30
CA TRP A 494 3.11 -2.28 8.98
C TRP A 494 2.30 -3.16 8.02
N GLY A 495 1.65 -4.20 8.53
CA GLY A 495 0.79 -5.08 7.73
C GLY A 495 -0.42 -4.35 7.14
N LEU A 496 -1.13 -3.56 7.95
CA LEU A 496 -2.26 -2.75 7.52
C LEU A 496 -1.83 -1.65 6.54
N ALA A 497 -0.74 -0.93 6.86
CA ALA A 497 -0.21 0.11 5.98
C ALA A 497 0.19 -0.45 4.61
N THR A 498 0.87 -1.61 4.57
CA THR A 498 1.22 -2.31 3.31
C THR A 498 -0.05 -2.68 2.52
N GLN A 499 -1.07 -3.24 3.17
CA GLN A 499 -2.31 -3.63 2.52
C GLN A 499 -3.03 -2.43 1.89
N LEU A 500 -3.13 -1.32 2.62
CA LEU A 500 -3.77 -0.09 2.14
C LEU A 500 -3.02 0.50 0.94
N LEU A 501 -1.68 0.59 1.01
CA LEU A 501 -0.88 1.10 -0.10
C LEU A 501 -0.89 0.17 -1.32
N ARG A 502 -0.89 -1.14 -1.15
CA ARG A 502 -1.09 -2.08 -2.25
C ARG A 502 -2.49 -1.96 -2.88
N SER A 503 -3.51 -1.67 -2.07
CA SER A 503 -4.84 -1.35 -2.58
C SER A 503 -4.86 -0.02 -3.35
N ALA A 504 -4.09 0.98 -2.91
CA ALA A 504 -3.90 2.21 -3.65
C ALA A 504 -3.18 1.97 -4.98
N LEU A 505 -2.11 1.15 -5.02
CA LEU A 505 -1.45 0.75 -6.27
C LEU A 505 -2.39 0.01 -7.24
N ALA A 506 -3.38 -0.74 -6.74
CA ALA A 506 -4.37 -1.37 -7.61
C ALA A 506 -5.27 -0.35 -8.31
N THR A 507 -5.39 0.87 -7.77
CA THR A 507 -6.14 1.97 -8.37
C THR A 507 -5.25 2.98 -9.10
N ASP A 508 -3.99 3.10 -8.70
CA ASP A 508 -3.04 4.04 -9.30
C ASP A 508 -1.62 3.42 -9.36
N PRO A 509 -1.37 2.52 -10.34
CA PRO A 509 -0.19 1.65 -10.36
C PRO A 509 1.14 2.35 -10.68
N LEU A 510 1.12 3.56 -11.25
CA LEU A 510 2.29 4.34 -11.60
C LEU A 510 2.41 5.63 -10.77
N ASP A 511 1.65 5.78 -9.68
CA ASP A 511 1.80 6.92 -8.76
C ASP A 511 3.12 6.78 -7.98
N PRO A 512 4.12 7.66 -8.21
CA PRO A 512 5.41 7.60 -7.55
C PRO A 512 5.30 7.78 -6.03
N MET A 513 4.29 8.54 -5.54
CA MET A 513 4.04 8.77 -4.12
C MET A 513 3.65 7.48 -3.39
N ILE A 514 2.87 6.59 -4.04
CA ILE A 514 2.50 5.31 -3.40
C ILE A 514 3.72 4.41 -3.24
N HIS A 515 4.59 4.35 -4.25
CA HIS A 515 5.86 3.63 -4.16
C HIS A 515 6.78 4.24 -3.09
N MET A 516 6.83 5.57 -2.99
CA MET A 516 7.56 6.27 -1.94
C MET A 516 7.04 5.89 -0.56
N ASN A 517 5.73 5.90 -0.35
CA ASN A 517 5.12 5.52 0.92
C ASN A 517 5.38 4.05 1.27
N LEU A 518 5.34 3.12 0.31
CA LEU A 518 5.73 1.73 0.51
C LEU A 518 7.20 1.60 0.90
N GLY A 519 8.08 2.32 0.21
CA GLY A 519 9.52 2.30 0.46
C GLY A 519 9.87 2.89 1.82
N TYR A 520 9.48 4.12 2.07
CA TYR A 520 9.87 4.83 3.29
C TYR A 520 8.98 4.50 4.48
N MET A 521 7.69 4.79 4.37
CA MET A 521 6.80 4.71 5.52
C MET A 521 6.63 3.31 6.05
N VAL A 522 6.76 2.29 5.20
CA VAL A 522 6.51 0.92 5.57
C VAL A 522 7.80 0.10 5.57
N ALA A 523 8.47 -0.03 4.41
CA ALA A 523 9.59 -0.96 4.29
C ALA A 523 10.82 -0.50 5.09
N LEU A 524 11.24 0.76 4.97
CA LEU A 524 12.41 1.29 5.68
C LEU A 524 12.21 1.23 7.20
N ARG A 525 11.07 1.75 7.67
CA ARG A 525 10.75 1.81 9.11
C ARG A 525 10.47 0.45 9.74
N SER A 526 10.04 -0.54 8.95
CA SER A 526 9.89 -1.95 9.42
C SER A 526 11.17 -2.77 9.31
N GLY A 527 12.29 -2.19 8.85
CA GLY A 527 13.58 -2.87 8.73
C GLY A 527 13.74 -3.69 7.44
N ARG A 528 12.82 -3.59 6.47
CA ARG A 528 12.88 -4.29 5.17
C ARG A 528 13.64 -3.46 4.14
N PHE A 529 14.94 -3.25 4.39
CA PHE A 529 15.75 -2.28 3.65
C PHE A 529 15.91 -2.59 2.17
N ALA A 530 15.93 -3.87 1.78
CA ALA A 530 16.01 -4.26 0.35
C ALA A 530 14.70 -3.90 -0.40
N GLU A 531 13.54 -4.13 0.23
CA GLU A 531 12.24 -3.71 -0.31
C GLU A 531 12.15 -2.18 -0.38
N ALA A 532 12.62 -1.48 0.67
CA ALA A 532 12.69 -0.02 0.68
C ALA A 532 13.52 0.53 -0.49
N ALA A 533 14.69 -0.06 -0.76
CA ALA A 533 15.53 0.34 -1.89
C ALA A 533 14.85 0.05 -3.25
N ALA A 534 14.13 -1.06 -3.38
CA ALA A 534 13.39 -1.38 -4.61
C ALA A 534 12.25 -0.39 -4.88
N GLU A 535 11.45 -0.07 -3.85
CA GLU A 535 10.31 0.84 -3.98
C GLU A 535 10.75 2.30 -4.22
N THR A 536 11.80 2.78 -3.51
CA THR A 536 12.34 4.12 -3.73
C THR A 536 13.02 4.24 -5.10
N LYS A 537 13.67 3.18 -5.59
CA LYS A 537 14.18 3.11 -6.96
C LYS A 537 13.03 3.20 -7.98
N ARG A 538 11.92 2.50 -7.71
CA ARG A 538 10.74 2.58 -8.57
C ARG A 538 10.15 3.99 -8.60
N THR A 539 10.15 4.69 -7.47
CA THR A 539 9.77 6.11 -7.41
C THR A 539 10.64 6.95 -8.36
N LEU A 540 11.97 6.76 -8.31
CA LEU A 540 12.91 7.49 -9.18
C LEU A 540 12.80 7.12 -10.67
N GLU A 541 12.40 5.89 -11.00
CA GLU A 541 12.09 5.50 -12.39
C GLU A 541 10.84 6.20 -12.94
N LEU A 542 9.85 6.44 -12.08
CA LEU A 542 8.60 7.11 -12.42
C LEU A 542 8.72 8.63 -12.37
N SER A 543 9.49 9.17 -11.44
CA SER A 543 9.75 10.59 -11.25
C SER A 543 11.22 10.81 -10.87
N PRO A 544 12.11 11.01 -11.88
CA PRO A 544 13.55 11.13 -11.65
C PRO A 544 13.96 12.33 -10.76
N ASP A 545 13.15 13.38 -10.78
CA ASP A 545 13.41 14.62 -10.03
C ASP A 545 12.75 14.62 -8.63
N TYR A 546 12.24 13.49 -8.16
CA TYR A 546 11.63 13.39 -6.82
C TYR A 546 12.74 13.44 -5.73
N GLY A 547 13.05 14.63 -5.22
CA GLY A 547 14.25 14.90 -4.39
C GLY A 547 14.35 14.04 -3.13
N SER A 548 13.23 13.85 -2.41
CA SER A 548 13.23 13.01 -1.21
C SER A 548 13.47 11.51 -1.50
N ALA A 549 13.15 11.03 -2.72
CA ALA A 549 13.40 9.65 -3.09
C ALA A 549 14.89 9.32 -3.21
N LEU A 550 15.72 10.25 -3.70
CA LEU A 550 17.18 10.08 -3.74
C LEU A 550 17.76 9.91 -2.32
N TYR A 551 17.34 10.78 -1.41
CA TYR A 551 17.76 10.70 -0.01
C TYR A 551 17.36 9.35 0.61
N LEU A 552 16.09 8.97 0.52
CA LEU A 552 15.57 7.75 1.13
C LEU A 552 16.11 6.47 0.47
N HIS A 553 16.36 6.49 -0.84
CA HIS A 553 17.06 5.42 -1.54
C HIS A 553 18.49 5.26 -1.00
N GLY A 554 19.21 6.38 -0.84
CA GLY A 554 20.54 6.39 -0.24
C GLY A 554 20.53 5.88 1.20
N VAL A 555 19.53 6.25 2.03
CA VAL A 555 19.37 5.70 3.40
C VAL A 555 19.11 4.19 3.36
N ALA A 556 18.27 3.71 2.45
CA ALA A 556 18.01 2.29 2.31
C ALA A 556 19.27 1.49 1.91
N LEU A 557 20.11 2.03 1.02
CA LEU A 557 21.40 1.44 0.66
C LEU A 557 22.40 1.49 1.81
N LEU A 558 22.46 2.61 2.54
CA LEU A 558 23.30 2.78 3.73
C LEU A 558 22.99 1.70 4.78
N LEU A 559 21.71 1.48 5.09
CA LEU A 559 21.27 0.50 6.08
C LEU A 559 21.49 -0.97 5.63
N GLN A 560 21.72 -1.20 4.34
CA GLN A 560 22.21 -2.46 3.76
C GLN A 560 23.74 -2.56 3.72
N ASN A 561 24.45 -1.58 4.29
CA ASN A 561 25.92 -1.48 4.25
C ASN A 561 26.49 -1.32 2.82
N GLN A 562 25.71 -0.83 1.88
CA GLN A 562 26.14 -0.51 0.50
C GLN A 562 26.63 0.95 0.43
N LEU A 563 27.72 1.24 1.16
CA LEU A 563 28.14 2.61 1.45
C LEU A 563 28.54 3.41 0.20
N ASN A 564 29.18 2.76 -0.78
CA ASN A 564 29.60 3.44 -2.01
C ASN A 564 28.40 3.81 -2.89
N ASP A 565 27.42 2.93 -2.99
CA ASP A 565 26.21 3.17 -3.77
C ASP A 565 25.35 4.24 -3.10
N ALA A 566 25.24 4.18 -1.75
CA ALA A 566 24.57 5.22 -0.97
C ALA A 566 25.22 6.59 -1.20
N LEU A 567 26.57 6.68 -1.16
CA LEU A 567 27.28 7.93 -1.42
C LEU A 567 27.06 8.43 -2.87
N ALA A 568 27.11 7.53 -3.83
CA ALA A 568 26.88 7.88 -5.24
C ALA A 568 25.47 8.42 -5.46
N THR A 569 24.46 7.78 -4.85
CA THR A 569 23.04 8.20 -4.92
C THR A 569 22.85 9.58 -4.27
N MET A 570 23.35 9.78 -3.05
CA MET A 570 23.18 11.05 -2.34
C MET A 570 23.91 12.23 -2.99
N LYS A 571 24.94 11.97 -3.83
CA LYS A 571 25.61 12.99 -4.63
C LYS A 571 24.86 13.37 -5.91
N GLN A 572 23.88 12.59 -6.33
CA GLN A 572 23.09 12.88 -7.55
C GLN A 572 22.02 13.96 -7.28
N ALA A 573 21.64 14.19 -6.03
CA ALA A 573 20.73 15.26 -5.68
C ALA A 573 21.26 16.60 -6.19
N ARG A 574 20.40 17.39 -6.86
CA ARG A 574 20.75 18.74 -7.32
C ARG A 574 21.16 19.62 -6.15
N VAL A 575 21.99 20.63 -6.40
CA VAL A 575 22.53 21.51 -5.37
C VAL A 575 21.44 22.15 -4.50
N ASP A 576 20.25 22.38 -5.08
CA ASP A 576 19.08 22.92 -4.37
C ASP A 576 18.28 21.85 -3.61
N ASP A 577 18.43 20.56 -3.98
CA ASP A 577 17.78 19.39 -3.36
C ASP A 577 18.77 18.53 -2.55
N SER A 578 20.08 18.88 -2.57
CA SER A 578 21.10 18.14 -1.84
C SER A 578 20.95 18.41 -0.35
N ARG A 579 20.13 17.60 0.29
CA ARG A 579 20.07 17.58 1.74
C ARG A 579 21.42 17.10 2.25
N PRO A 580 22.23 17.95 2.88
CA PRO A 580 23.57 17.59 3.37
C PRO A 580 23.51 16.49 4.44
N GLU A 581 22.31 16.23 4.97
CA GLU A 581 22.00 15.18 5.94
C GLU A 581 22.41 13.81 5.44
N GLY A 582 22.07 13.46 4.19
CA GLY A 582 22.41 12.17 3.61
C GLY A 582 23.91 11.96 3.52
N LEU A 583 24.66 13.00 3.15
CA LEU A 583 26.13 12.94 3.12
C LEU A 583 26.72 12.80 4.52
N ALA A 584 26.14 13.47 5.53
CA ALA A 584 26.61 13.41 6.91
C ALA A 584 26.59 11.97 7.46
N ILE A 585 25.47 11.25 7.28
CA ILE A 585 25.32 9.86 7.76
C ILE A 585 26.18 8.88 6.97
N VAL A 586 26.30 9.03 5.64
CA VAL A 586 27.13 8.14 4.82
C VAL A 586 28.62 8.33 5.13
N PHE A 587 29.12 9.58 5.23
CA PHE A 587 30.50 9.83 5.61
C PHE A 587 30.81 9.29 7.00
N PHE A 588 29.89 9.42 7.96
CA PHE A 588 30.04 8.82 9.28
C PHE A 588 30.19 7.30 9.22
N ALA A 589 29.30 6.62 8.49
CA ALA A 589 29.35 5.17 8.29
C ALA A 589 30.65 4.71 7.60
N MET A 590 31.22 5.53 6.71
CA MET A 590 32.51 5.28 6.05
C MET A 590 33.74 5.59 6.93
N GLY A 591 33.54 6.06 8.17
CA GLY A 591 34.62 6.47 9.07
C GLY A 591 35.28 7.81 8.69
N LYS A 592 34.70 8.59 7.77
CA LYS A 592 35.19 9.90 7.31
C LYS A 592 34.64 11.00 8.20
N LYS A 593 35.22 11.07 9.42
CA LYS A 593 34.68 11.95 10.48
C LYS A 593 34.67 13.43 10.08
N ALA A 594 35.76 13.94 9.50
CA ALA A 594 35.88 15.37 9.16
C ALA A 594 34.85 15.78 8.10
N GLU A 595 34.65 14.96 7.07
CA GLU A 595 33.65 15.19 6.03
C GLU A 595 32.21 15.09 6.58
N SER A 596 31.98 14.16 7.53
CA SER A 596 30.71 14.06 8.23
C SER A 596 30.42 15.28 9.09
N ASP A 597 31.41 15.76 9.88
CA ASP A 597 31.26 16.95 10.72
C ASP A 597 30.93 18.19 9.86
N ALA A 598 31.65 18.41 8.76
CA ALA A 598 31.38 19.51 7.83
C ALA A 598 30.01 19.41 7.16
N ALA A 599 29.50 18.18 6.89
CA ALA A 599 28.17 17.99 6.35
C ALA A 599 27.08 18.28 7.40
N VAL A 600 27.29 17.90 8.67
CA VAL A 600 26.37 18.25 9.78
C VAL A 600 26.28 19.77 9.96
N GLU A 601 27.43 20.49 9.95
CA GLU A 601 27.43 21.95 10.07
C GLU A 601 26.62 22.61 8.94
N ARG A 602 26.75 22.10 7.70
CA ARG A 602 25.96 22.60 6.58
C ARG A 602 24.47 22.28 6.74
N ALA A 603 24.12 21.06 7.17
CA ALA A 603 22.74 20.69 7.42
C ALA A 603 22.08 21.60 8.47
N ILE A 604 22.78 21.86 9.58
CA ILE A 604 22.28 22.76 10.62
C ILE A 604 22.10 24.18 10.08
N ALA A 605 23.05 24.68 9.27
CA ALA A 605 23.00 26.03 8.73
C ALA A 605 21.86 26.20 7.68
N GLN A 606 21.58 25.18 6.90
CA GLN A 606 20.56 25.21 5.84
C GLN A 606 19.16 24.88 6.38
N ASP A 607 19.03 23.78 7.11
CA ASP A 607 17.73 23.17 7.43
C ASP A 607 17.43 23.14 8.95
N GLY A 608 18.34 23.62 9.80
CA GLY A 608 18.16 23.56 11.25
C GLY A 608 16.97 24.35 11.79
N GLU A 609 16.48 25.36 11.06
CA GLU A 609 15.26 26.08 11.44
C GLU A 609 13.99 25.43 10.88
N SER A 610 14.02 24.92 9.65
CA SER A 610 12.87 24.37 8.96
C SER A 610 12.64 22.90 9.28
N TRP A 611 13.71 22.09 9.41
CA TRP A 611 13.59 20.64 9.59
C TRP A 611 14.44 20.08 10.75
N PRO A 612 14.16 20.49 12.01
CA PRO A 612 14.89 20.02 13.18
C PRO A 612 14.80 18.50 13.41
N TYR A 613 13.74 17.83 12.92
CA TYR A 613 13.62 16.38 12.93
C TYR A 613 14.75 15.71 12.14
N GLY A 614 15.07 16.19 10.94
CA GLY A 614 16.16 15.67 10.13
C GLY A 614 17.53 15.83 10.79
N ILE A 615 17.79 16.97 11.45
CA ILE A 615 19.02 17.16 12.23
C ILE A 615 19.10 16.16 13.39
N ALA A 616 17.98 15.91 14.07
CA ALA A 616 17.93 14.90 15.14
C ALA A 616 18.25 13.48 14.62
N THR A 617 17.78 13.10 13.41
CA THR A 617 18.07 11.77 12.82
C THR A 617 19.56 11.59 12.55
N ILE A 618 20.24 12.62 11.99
CA ILE A 618 21.69 12.57 11.74
C ILE A 618 22.46 12.37 13.04
N LEU A 619 22.18 13.20 14.04
CA LEU A 619 22.90 13.19 15.31
C LEU A 619 22.67 11.88 16.08
N ALA A 620 21.45 11.33 16.02
CA ALA A 620 21.14 10.03 16.60
C ALA A 620 21.93 8.90 15.90
N PHE A 621 21.95 8.88 14.56
CA PHE A 621 22.73 7.90 13.81
C PHE A 621 24.24 7.98 14.12
N ARG A 622 24.74 9.17 14.37
CA ARG A 622 26.14 9.42 14.79
C ARG A 622 26.42 9.12 16.26
N HIS A 623 25.43 8.61 17.00
CA HIS A 623 25.51 8.33 18.45
C HIS A 623 25.73 9.59 19.32
N GLU A 624 25.36 10.77 18.83
CA GLU A 624 25.41 12.04 19.57
C GLU A 624 24.07 12.27 20.31
N THR A 625 23.73 11.34 21.21
CA THR A 625 22.42 11.22 21.86
C THR A 625 21.90 12.53 22.46
N ASP A 626 22.73 13.25 23.25
CA ASP A 626 22.29 14.48 23.93
C ASP A 626 21.93 15.58 22.93
N LYS A 627 22.72 15.73 21.88
CA LYS A 627 22.44 16.72 20.83
C LYS A 627 21.19 16.29 20.02
N ALA A 628 21.07 15.00 19.69
CA ALA A 628 19.89 14.48 19.00
C ALA A 628 18.61 14.78 19.79
N MET A 629 18.63 14.58 21.10
CA MET A 629 17.47 14.86 21.96
C MET A 629 17.12 16.36 22.02
N VAL A 630 18.11 17.25 22.01
CA VAL A 630 17.86 18.72 21.94
C VAL A 630 17.12 19.08 20.64
N TRP A 631 17.55 18.53 19.51
CA TRP A 631 16.92 18.80 18.22
C TRP A 631 15.54 18.14 18.11
N LEU A 632 15.35 16.96 18.68
CA LEU A 632 14.06 16.29 18.69
C LEU A 632 13.01 17.02 19.56
N GLU A 633 13.45 17.61 20.71
CA GLU A 633 12.60 18.50 21.50
C GLU A 633 12.25 19.78 20.75
N ARG A 634 13.17 20.31 19.96
CA ARG A 634 12.90 21.46 19.08
C ARG A 634 11.88 21.09 18.01
N ALA A 635 12.02 19.92 17.34
CA ALA A 635 11.05 19.40 16.36
C ALA A 635 9.66 19.27 16.98
N TYR A 636 9.58 18.72 18.19
CA TYR A 636 8.32 18.62 18.91
C TYR A 636 7.70 20.01 19.20
N ALA A 637 8.51 20.97 19.67
CA ALA A 637 8.02 22.30 20.02
C ALA A 637 7.55 23.10 18.80
N GLN A 638 8.21 22.93 17.67
CA GLN A 638 7.86 23.59 16.39
C GLN A 638 6.72 22.91 15.64
N ARG A 639 6.24 21.75 16.11
CA ARG A 639 5.25 20.93 15.38
C ARG A 639 5.76 20.53 13.99
N ASP A 640 7.05 20.12 13.92
CA ASP A 640 7.65 19.61 12.70
C ASP A 640 6.77 18.49 12.11
N SER A 641 6.44 18.64 10.84
CA SER A 641 5.51 17.73 10.13
C SER A 641 6.01 16.28 10.08
N SER A 642 7.33 16.06 10.22
CA SER A 642 7.94 14.72 10.21
C SER A 642 7.76 13.95 11.54
N MET A 643 7.33 14.60 12.61
CA MET A 643 7.21 13.98 13.95
C MET A 643 6.28 12.77 14.02
N TYR A 644 5.27 12.66 13.13
CA TYR A 644 4.41 11.46 13.08
C TYR A 644 5.18 10.19 12.72
N MET A 645 6.39 10.34 12.14
CA MET A 645 7.26 9.23 11.74
C MET A 645 8.24 8.80 12.83
N ILE A 646 8.26 9.46 13.99
CA ILE A 646 9.23 9.23 15.07
C ILE A 646 9.33 7.76 15.48
N LYS A 647 8.21 7.04 15.53
CA LYS A 647 8.20 5.62 15.89
C LYS A 647 8.63 4.74 14.71
N GLY A 648 9.66 3.91 14.95
CA GLY A 648 10.22 3.02 13.94
C GLY A 648 11.18 3.70 12.95
N GLU A 649 11.58 4.95 13.20
CA GLU A 649 12.64 5.61 12.42
C GLU A 649 13.98 4.88 12.64
N PRO A 650 14.53 4.21 11.60
CA PRO A 650 15.73 3.38 11.79
C PRO A 650 16.96 4.15 12.21
N LEU A 651 17.02 5.46 11.91
CA LEU A 651 18.13 6.31 12.31
C LEU A 651 18.08 6.69 13.80
N PHE A 652 16.93 6.49 14.49
CA PHE A 652 16.78 6.72 15.93
C PHE A 652 17.10 5.50 16.81
N ARG A 653 17.53 4.36 16.24
CA ARG A 653 17.82 3.15 17.02
C ARG A 653 18.74 3.39 18.23
N SER A 654 19.70 4.29 18.12
CA SER A 654 20.65 4.61 19.20
C SER A 654 20.00 5.33 20.40
N ILE A 655 18.84 5.97 20.20
CA ILE A 655 18.15 6.78 21.22
C ILE A 655 16.80 6.18 21.65
N GLU A 656 16.32 5.09 21.05
CA GLU A 656 15.02 4.48 21.39
C GLU A 656 14.91 4.07 22.86
N SER A 657 16.00 3.68 23.50
CA SER A 657 16.05 3.35 24.92
C SER A 657 16.09 4.55 25.85
N ASP A 658 16.39 5.78 25.35
CA ASP A 658 16.50 6.99 26.14
C ASP A 658 15.14 7.40 26.73
N SER A 659 15.13 7.74 28.00
CA SER A 659 13.90 8.11 28.71
C SER A 659 13.26 9.40 28.16
N ARG A 660 14.05 10.31 27.59
CA ARG A 660 13.59 11.55 26.95
C ARG A 660 12.85 11.24 25.65
N TYR A 661 13.39 10.31 24.83
CA TYR A 661 12.71 9.84 23.62
C TYR A 661 11.34 9.24 23.93
N LYS A 662 11.29 8.35 24.93
CA LYS A 662 10.03 7.77 25.41
C LYS A 662 9.07 8.83 25.97
N ALA A 663 9.59 9.86 26.63
CA ALA A 663 8.76 10.98 27.10
C ALA A 663 8.13 11.76 25.93
N ILE A 664 8.82 11.92 24.81
CA ILE A 664 8.26 12.54 23.60
C ILE A 664 7.13 11.66 23.03
N LEU A 665 7.36 10.33 22.89
CA LEU A 665 6.30 9.42 22.44
C LEU A 665 5.04 9.52 23.29
N ARG A 666 5.19 9.53 24.62
CA ARG A 666 4.05 9.70 25.55
C ARG A 666 3.32 11.02 25.34
N ARG A 667 4.05 12.14 25.18
CA ARG A 667 3.44 13.47 24.93
C ARG A 667 2.68 13.51 23.60
N MET A 668 3.09 12.68 22.63
CA MET A 668 2.41 12.50 21.35
C MET A 668 1.32 11.43 21.40
N ASN A 669 1.03 10.82 22.54
CA ASN A 669 0.11 9.69 22.69
C ASN A 669 0.44 8.50 21.76
N LEU A 670 1.74 8.27 21.53
CA LEU A 670 2.25 7.11 20.79
C LEU A 670 2.70 6.01 21.76
N PRO A 671 2.54 4.73 21.40
CA PRO A 671 3.04 3.62 22.24
C PRO A 671 4.58 3.65 22.27
N GLU A 672 5.16 3.33 23.44
CA GLU A 672 6.62 3.23 23.62
C GLU A 672 7.23 2.03 22.92
#